data_638ffd309b73cbc88f79ba620f1350bc
#
_entry.id   638ffd309b73cbc88f79ba620f1350bc
#
_cell.length_a   1.000
_cell.length_b   1.000
_cell.length_c   1.000
_cell.angle_alpha   90.00
_cell.angle_beta   90.00
_cell.angle_gamma   90.00
#
_symmetry.space_group_name_H-M   'P 1'
#
loop_
_entity.id
_entity.type
_entity.pdbx_description
1 polymer ?
#
loop_
_entity_poly.entity_id
_entity_poly.type
_entity_poly.pdbx_seq_one_letter_code
_entity_poly.pdbx_strand_id
1 'polypeptide(L)'
;MKNLTLAALIIVGALTASPALAQSSSVSGTLTNALSGEAVPNALITLQSGTMSRQVRSGADGRYSFSEVAAGNYELTIRLNGFLPSKTSITVNGPALTSNIQLSPELHFTEVTSVSPEGKDSFVSFQATESLGGQQLTQELQPTLGATLENQAGVALRSFGPGPARPVIRGMDGDRVLIAENGLRMGDLSSQSGDHGVNVNPASAERIEVVRGPATLLYGANAIGGLVNVVTNEIPTAPVTKATGLLTFDAASGAPGGGGAGNVTVGTGRFAVNVAASGRRQNDFKSPDGTIPNSFNRAGMAQVGAAYTTANGFLGASYGYDKTHYGIPFVEEGETNLNPRRQNFTVRGEKRGMGSFFDSFRGSLGVRRYHHDELDGEEVATSFRNDTSELELLAHHGATRKLHGAIGGSVLTREFEATGEEALSPLVNQKGFAAFLYEEVNASSLVQLQVGGRVDRATFKPKTDEPNTDFTNVSGSFGLVLTPAEPVSVAFSLARASRNPALEELYFHGPHPGNNAVENGNPDLNSEHSLGFDASLRWRNQVASGEVTFFVNQINDFIFRRFTGAVDKESGLAVTEFDQADARMAGMESHIDVRVAPIVWVEGGLDYVRGDLTALDQPMPRVPPLRGLAGVHLRRNAFEAGIDGTFTAKQDRVYALGFSGTTIGETPTDGYNVAKIFASYTFGTGTAANTITLRLDNATNTLYRNHLNYLKDLAPEMGRNFAVVYSVRF
;
A
#
# COMPACT_ATOMS: atom_id res chain seq x y z
N MET A 1 -60.20 -32.23 77.89
CA MET A 1 -59.75 -31.05 78.62
C MET A 1 -59.00 -30.16 77.69
N LYS A 2 -59.63 -29.10 77.34
CA LYS A 2 -59.17 -27.70 77.29
C LYS A 2 -57.76 -27.50 76.67
N ASN A 3 -57.58 -26.79 75.54
CA ASN A 3 -57.64 -25.33 75.59
C ASN A 3 -57.68 -24.73 74.16
N LEU A 4 -58.41 -23.68 74.06
CA LEU A 4 -58.47 -22.70 72.97
C LEU A 4 -57.11 -22.16 72.58
N THR A 5 -56.92 -22.03 71.32
CA THR A 5 -55.80 -21.23 70.74
C THR A 5 -56.38 -20.00 70.02
N LEU A 6 -55.99 -18.86 70.51
CA LEU A 6 -56.32 -17.53 70.01
C LEU A 6 -55.57 -17.28 68.68
N ALA A 7 -56.31 -17.05 67.58
CA ALA A 7 -55.72 -16.68 66.30
C ALA A 7 -55.52 -15.17 66.30
N ALA A 8 -54.27 -14.73 66.35
CA ALA A 8 -53.86 -13.31 66.04
C ALA A 8 -53.75 -13.12 64.59
N LEU A 9 -54.61 -12.32 64.03
CA LEU A 9 -54.58 -11.87 62.65
C LEU A 9 -53.54 -10.77 62.50
N ILE A 10 -52.33 -11.11 61.99
CA ILE A 10 -51.32 -10.10 61.53
C ILE A 10 -51.61 -9.82 60.12
N ILE A 11 -52.17 -8.63 59.79
CA ILE A 11 -52.24 -8.06 58.49
C ILE A 11 -50.87 -7.51 58.19
N VAL A 12 -50.04 -8.28 57.46
CA VAL A 12 -48.83 -7.77 56.80
C VAL A 12 -49.25 -7.08 55.50
N GLY A 13 -49.31 -5.76 55.55
CA GLY A 13 -49.42 -4.96 54.35
C GLY A 13 -48.17 -5.16 53.45
N ALA A 14 -48.29 -6.02 52.46
CA ALA A 14 -47.32 -6.12 51.42
C ALA A 14 -47.34 -4.78 50.63
N LEU A 15 -46.40 -3.89 50.96
CA LEU A 15 -46.00 -2.82 50.05
C LEU A 15 -45.43 -3.50 48.82
N THR A 16 -46.25 -3.69 47.79
CA THR A 16 -45.80 -3.95 46.46
C THR A 16 -45.11 -2.68 45.98
N ALA A 17 -43.78 -2.59 46.20
CA ALA A 17 -42.94 -1.70 45.44
C ALA A 17 -43.03 -2.16 43.98
N SER A 18 -43.90 -1.53 43.22
CA SER A 18 -43.87 -1.64 41.76
C SER A 18 -42.44 -1.33 41.35
N PRO A 19 -41.73 -2.21 40.61
CA PRO A 19 -40.47 -1.83 40.04
C PRO A 19 -40.77 -0.57 39.18
N ALA A 20 -40.16 0.54 39.53
CA ALA A 20 -40.15 1.72 38.66
C ALA A 20 -39.62 1.21 37.30
N LEU A 21 -40.54 1.07 36.35
CA LEU A 21 -40.15 0.78 34.97
C LEU A 21 -39.17 1.90 34.58
N ALA A 22 -37.90 1.54 34.54
CA ALA A 22 -36.87 2.46 34.05
C ALA A 22 -37.39 2.94 32.70
N GLN A 23 -37.73 4.23 32.61
CA GLN A 23 -38.26 4.83 31.39
C GLN A 23 -37.20 4.66 30.34
N SER A 24 -37.39 3.66 29.47
CA SER A 24 -36.45 3.36 28.39
C SER A 24 -36.62 4.43 27.33
N SER A 25 -35.55 5.16 27.09
CA SER A 25 -35.49 6.21 26.09
C SER A 25 -35.02 5.64 24.73
N SER A 26 -35.33 6.33 23.66
CA SER A 26 -34.71 6.06 22.36
C SER A 26 -33.71 7.17 21.98
N VAL A 27 -32.59 6.80 21.43
CA VAL A 27 -31.64 7.72 20.82
C VAL A 27 -31.65 7.48 19.31
N SER A 28 -32.05 8.48 18.53
CA SER A 28 -32.14 8.36 17.09
C SER A 28 -31.54 9.60 16.41
N GLY A 29 -31.30 9.54 15.13
CA GLY A 29 -30.81 10.66 14.34
C GLY A 29 -30.56 10.31 12.88
N THR A 30 -30.08 11.29 12.14
CA THR A 30 -29.71 11.13 10.73
C THR A 30 -28.25 11.54 10.57
N LEU A 31 -27.49 10.73 9.84
CA LEU A 31 -26.15 11.05 9.40
C LEU A 31 -26.21 11.66 7.99
N THR A 32 -25.58 12.81 7.82
CA THR A 32 -25.48 13.48 6.51
C THR A 32 -24.03 13.82 6.19
N ASN A 33 -23.69 13.83 4.91
CA ASN A 33 -22.39 14.28 4.43
C ASN A 33 -22.31 15.82 4.54
N ALA A 34 -21.28 16.31 5.19
CA ALA A 34 -21.09 17.75 5.44
C ALA A 34 -20.85 18.56 4.16
N LEU A 35 -20.40 17.94 3.07
CA LEU A 35 -20.16 18.61 1.79
C LEU A 35 -21.38 18.57 0.87
N SER A 36 -22.08 17.42 0.78
CA SER A 36 -23.23 17.25 -0.14
C SER A 36 -24.58 17.41 0.53
N GLY A 37 -24.65 17.34 1.87
CA GLY A 37 -25.93 17.36 2.62
C GLY A 37 -26.70 16.05 2.56
N GLU A 38 -26.20 15.04 1.88
CA GLU A 38 -26.88 13.79 1.66
C GLU A 38 -26.78 12.81 2.81
N ALA A 39 -27.72 11.85 2.82
CA ALA A 39 -27.74 10.76 3.79
C ALA A 39 -26.49 9.88 3.68
N VAL A 40 -25.88 9.57 4.81
CA VAL A 40 -24.71 8.67 4.88
C VAL A 40 -25.16 7.27 5.35
N PRO A 41 -25.23 6.29 4.45
CA PRO A 41 -25.64 4.94 4.77
C PRO A 41 -24.48 4.10 5.31
N ASN A 42 -24.82 3.02 6.03
CA ASN A 42 -23.91 1.96 6.48
C ASN A 42 -22.79 2.39 7.45
N ALA A 43 -22.84 3.62 7.99
CA ALA A 43 -21.90 4.06 9.01
C ALA A 43 -22.12 3.27 10.31
N LEU A 44 -21.05 2.87 10.97
CA LEU A 44 -21.08 2.22 12.28
C LEU A 44 -21.21 3.29 13.36
N ILE A 45 -22.30 3.24 14.11
CA ILE A 45 -22.57 4.13 15.24
C ILE A 45 -22.43 3.31 16.53
N THR A 46 -21.53 3.74 17.41
CA THR A 46 -21.31 3.16 18.73
C THR A 46 -21.83 4.11 19.80
N LEU A 47 -22.73 3.65 20.64
CA LEU A 47 -23.23 4.36 21.83
C LEU A 47 -22.54 3.75 23.06
N GLN A 48 -21.75 4.57 23.78
CA GLN A 48 -20.93 4.09 24.91
C GLN A 48 -21.19 4.91 26.18
N SER A 49 -21.26 4.22 27.33
CA SER A 49 -21.28 4.81 28.68
C SER A 49 -20.63 3.84 29.66
N GLY A 50 -19.49 4.22 30.22
CA GLY A 50 -18.70 3.34 31.09
C GLY A 50 -18.33 2.03 30.39
N THR A 51 -18.75 0.89 30.94
CA THR A 51 -18.50 -0.44 30.34
C THR A 51 -19.56 -0.86 29.33
N MET A 52 -20.67 -0.11 29.19
CA MET A 52 -21.73 -0.41 28.23
C MET A 52 -21.39 0.12 26.87
N SER A 53 -21.42 -0.73 25.86
CA SER A 53 -21.23 -0.36 24.44
C SER A 53 -22.30 -1.07 23.61
N ARG A 54 -22.99 -0.29 22.74
CA ARG A 54 -23.99 -0.79 21.79
C ARG A 54 -23.69 -0.23 20.41
N GLN A 55 -23.91 -1.00 19.37
CA GLN A 55 -23.60 -0.63 18.00
C GLN A 55 -24.82 -0.82 17.10
N VAL A 56 -25.01 0.12 16.18
CA VAL A 56 -25.96 0.05 15.06
C VAL A 56 -25.29 0.58 13.80
N ARG A 57 -25.89 0.29 12.64
CA ARG A 57 -25.49 0.92 11.39
C ARG A 57 -26.59 1.82 10.88
N SER A 58 -26.20 2.93 10.23
CA SER A 58 -27.18 3.81 9.56
C SER A 58 -27.83 3.10 8.38
N GLY A 59 -29.13 3.36 8.18
CA GLY A 59 -29.92 2.86 7.07
C GLY A 59 -29.55 3.55 5.75
N ALA A 60 -30.20 3.14 4.65
CA ALA A 60 -30.00 3.75 3.33
C ALA A 60 -30.35 5.25 3.29
N ASP A 61 -31.20 5.71 4.19
CA ASP A 61 -31.60 7.10 4.40
C ASP A 61 -30.77 7.85 5.46
N GLY A 62 -29.66 7.24 5.90
CA GLY A 62 -28.76 7.76 6.92
C GLY A 62 -29.31 7.69 8.34
N ARG A 63 -30.53 7.18 8.57
CA ARG A 63 -31.13 7.11 9.88
C ARG A 63 -30.53 6.00 10.73
N TYR A 64 -30.42 6.27 12.04
CA TYR A 64 -30.02 5.29 13.05
C TYR A 64 -30.92 5.40 14.29
N SER A 65 -31.05 4.32 15.06
CA SER A 65 -31.82 4.31 16.28
C SER A 65 -31.27 3.26 17.27
N PHE A 66 -31.15 3.68 18.52
CA PHE A 66 -30.98 2.82 19.70
C PHE A 66 -32.27 2.86 20.51
N SER A 67 -32.90 1.73 20.72
CA SER A 67 -34.04 1.56 21.64
C SER A 67 -33.54 1.20 23.02
N GLU A 68 -34.37 1.40 24.05
CA GLU A 68 -34.12 0.97 25.44
C GLU A 68 -32.80 1.51 26.01
N VAL A 69 -32.54 2.81 25.85
CA VAL A 69 -31.38 3.49 26.42
C VAL A 69 -31.76 4.08 27.75
N ALA A 70 -31.00 3.78 28.81
CA ALA A 70 -31.25 4.34 30.15
C ALA A 70 -30.90 5.84 30.16
N ALA A 71 -31.47 6.60 31.09
CA ALA A 71 -31.08 7.98 31.32
C ALA A 71 -29.61 8.04 31.77
N GLY A 72 -28.83 8.97 31.20
CA GLY A 72 -27.41 9.10 31.50
C GLY A 72 -26.61 9.85 30.41
N ASN A 73 -25.31 9.95 30.66
CA ASN A 73 -24.36 10.54 29.71
C ASN A 73 -23.73 9.44 28.84
N TYR A 74 -23.70 9.69 27.55
CA TYR A 74 -23.19 8.76 26.55
C TYR A 74 -22.27 9.48 25.57
N GLU A 75 -21.33 8.74 24.99
CA GLU A 75 -20.57 9.14 23.84
C GLU A 75 -21.11 8.38 22.61
N LEU A 76 -21.46 9.13 21.55
CA LEU A 76 -21.73 8.59 20.23
C LEU A 76 -20.45 8.69 19.40
N THR A 77 -19.92 7.55 18.98
CA THR A 77 -18.80 7.49 18.04
C THR A 77 -19.30 6.96 16.70
N ILE A 78 -19.05 7.67 15.63
CA ILE A 78 -19.43 7.30 14.27
C ILE A 78 -18.18 7.03 13.44
N ARG A 79 -18.17 5.88 12.76
CA ARG A 79 -17.09 5.48 11.86
C ARG A 79 -17.65 4.97 10.54
N LEU A 80 -17.07 5.47 9.45
CA LEU A 80 -17.33 5.00 8.09
C LEU A 80 -16.09 5.32 7.25
N ASN A 81 -15.64 4.35 6.46
CA ASN A 81 -14.54 4.58 5.52
C ASN A 81 -14.87 5.74 4.57
N GLY A 82 -13.91 6.64 4.37
CA GLY A 82 -14.08 7.85 3.59
C GLY A 82 -14.69 9.02 4.35
N PHE A 83 -14.88 8.90 5.67
CA PHE A 83 -15.33 9.98 6.53
C PHE A 83 -14.48 10.07 7.79
N LEU A 84 -14.21 11.28 8.25
CA LEU A 84 -13.54 11.51 9.54
C LEU A 84 -14.38 10.93 10.67
N PRO A 85 -13.78 10.19 11.61
CA PRO A 85 -14.49 9.70 12.78
C PRO A 85 -15.11 10.86 13.56
N SER A 86 -16.39 10.76 13.88
CA SER A 86 -17.08 11.79 14.66
C SER A 86 -17.39 11.27 16.06
N LYS A 87 -17.10 12.10 17.08
CA LYS A 87 -17.47 11.83 18.48
C LYS A 87 -18.35 12.95 19.00
N THR A 88 -19.46 12.59 19.61
CA THR A 88 -20.44 13.54 20.17
C THR A 88 -20.92 13.04 21.52
N SER A 89 -20.75 13.88 22.55
CA SER A 89 -21.34 13.60 23.86
C SER A 89 -22.82 13.96 23.86
N ILE A 90 -23.66 13.06 24.34
CA ILE A 90 -25.10 13.24 24.47
C ILE A 90 -25.57 12.94 25.89
N THR A 91 -26.59 13.63 26.34
CA THR A 91 -27.24 13.36 27.63
C THR A 91 -28.67 12.89 27.37
N VAL A 92 -28.97 11.67 27.78
CA VAL A 92 -30.32 11.10 27.67
C VAL A 92 -31.05 11.36 28.98
N ASN A 93 -32.07 12.22 28.96
CA ASN A 93 -32.83 12.61 30.15
C ASN A 93 -34.37 12.65 29.91
N GLY A 94 -34.82 12.16 28.73
CA GLY A 94 -36.25 12.12 28.34
C GLY A 94 -36.57 10.86 27.51
N PRO A 95 -37.83 10.64 27.11
CA PRO A 95 -38.27 9.42 26.43
C PRO A 95 -37.66 9.24 25.02
N ALA A 96 -37.22 10.32 24.40
CA ALA A 96 -36.54 10.28 23.09
C ALA A 96 -35.52 11.42 22.98
N LEU A 97 -34.35 11.10 22.39
CA LEU A 97 -33.33 12.08 22.02
C LEU A 97 -33.06 11.96 20.52
N THR A 98 -33.09 13.08 19.81
CA THR A 98 -32.67 13.13 18.39
C THR A 98 -31.31 13.81 18.28
N SER A 99 -30.34 13.12 17.70
CA SER A 99 -28.99 13.62 17.45
C SER A 99 -28.66 13.47 15.95
N ASN A 100 -28.80 14.55 15.19
CA ASN A 100 -28.39 14.59 13.78
C ASN A 100 -26.94 15.01 13.67
N ILE A 101 -26.15 14.27 12.91
CA ILE A 101 -24.70 14.45 12.85
C ILE A 101 -24.29 14.59 11.39
N GLN A 102 -23.47 15.61 11.11
CA GLN A 102 -22.84 15.81 9.82
C GLN A 102 -21.45 15.18 9.86
N LEU A 103 -21.18 14.25 8.95
CA LEU A 103 -19.88 13.63 8.78
C LEU A 103 -19.09 14.35 7.71
N SER A 104 -17.91 14.84 8.07
CA SER A 104 -16.96 15.38 7.11
C SER A 104 -16.32 14.25 6.32
N PRO A 105 -16.30 14.27 4.99
CA PRO A 105 -15.50 13.33 4.21
C PRO A 105 -14.06 13.37 4.66
N GLU A 106 -13.45 12.20 4.77
CA GLU A 106 -12.04 12.06 5.07
C GLU A 106 -11.26 12.37 3.78
N LEU A 107 -10.47 13.42 3.83
CA LEU A 107 -9.60 13.82 2.72
C LEU A 107 -8.23 13.15 2.81
N HIS A 108 -7.90 12.60 4.00
CA HIS A 108 -6.70 11.84 4.29
C HIS A 108 -7.07 10.53 4.99
N PHE A 109 -6.64 9.41 4.43
CA PHE A 109 -6.93 8.08 4.99
C PHE A 109 -5.87 7.69 6.01
N THR A 110 -6.28 7.24 7.19
CA THR A 110 -5.38 6.75 8.25
C THR A 110 -5.50 5.25 8.48
N GLU A 111 -6.53 4.60 7.94
CA GLU A 111 -6.73 3.17 8.08
C GLU A 111 -5.89 2.38 7.07
N VAL A 112 -5.12 1.42 7.57
CA VAL A 112 -4.30 0.50 6.78
C VAL A 112 -4.74 -0.92 7.06
N THR A 113 -5.10 -1.66 6.02
CA THR A 113 -5.55 -3.05 6.13
C THR A 113 -4.42 -4.06 5.93
N SER A 114 -3.25 -3.59 5.51
CA SER A 114 -2.09 -4.43 5.20
C SER A 114 -1.25 -4.83 6.41
N VAL A 115 -1.43 -4.23 7.57
CA VAL A 115 -0.60 -4.50 8.77
C VAL A 115 -1.28 -5.38 9.79
N SER A 116 -2.59 -5.51 9.70
CA SER A 116 -3.39 -6.34 10.60
C SER A 116 -4.54 -6.96 9.81
N PRO A 117 -4.90 -8.19 10.12
CA PRO A 117 -6.01 -8.87 9.48
C PRO A 117 -7.36 -8.14 9.55
N GLU A 118 -7.56 -7.27 10.52
CA GLU A 118 -8.81 -6.51 10.74
C GLU A 118 -8.73 -5.05 10.24
N GLY A 119 -7.56 -4.64 9.73
CA GLY A 119 -7.24 -3.23 9.48
C GLY A 119 -6.87 -2.49 10.78
N LYS A 120 -6.06 -1.45 10.66
CA LYS A 120 -5.57 -0.69 11.82
C LYS A 120 -5.36 0.77 11.46
N ASP A 121 -5.62 1.66 12.40
CA ASP A 121 -5.19 3.06 12.28
C ASP A 121 -3.66 3.12 12.31
N SER A 122 -3.05 3.82 11.35
CA SER A 122 -1.60 3.99 11.24
C SER A 122 -0.98 4.55 12.54
N PHE A 123 -1.73 5.36 13.29
CA PHE A 123 -1.29 5.94 14.56
C PHE A 123 -0.96 4.91 15.65
N VAL A 124 -1.64 3.76 15.65
CA VAL A 124 -1.41 2.66 16.60
C VAL A 124 -0.85 1.40 15.93
N SER A 125 -0.33 1.52 14.72
CA SER A 125 0.37 0.43 14.04
C SER A 125 1.75 0.16 14.67
N PHE A 126 2.16 -1.10 14.71
CA PHE A 126 3.51 -1.49 15.16
C PHE A 126 4.60 -1.09 14.15
N GLN A 127 4.24 -1.03 12.88
CA GLN A 127 5.11 -0.66 11.77
C GLN A 127 4.83 0.78 11.32
N ALA A 128 5.80 1.41 10.69
CA ALA A 128 5.60 2.67 9.99
C ALA A 128 4.74 2.43 8.75
N THR A 129 3.56 3.04 8.70
CA THR A 129 2.57 2.80 7.65
C THR A 129 1.95 4.09 7.17
N GLU A 130 1.55 4.11 5.90
CA GLU A 130 0.86 5.23 5.29
C GLU A 130 -0.25 4.73 4.36
N SER A 131 -1.31 5.52 4.23
CA SER A 131 -2.42 5.23 3.34
C SER A 131 -2.75 6.47 2.52
N LEU A 132 -2.46 6.41 1.23
CA LEU A 132 -2.71 7.48 0.28
C LEU A 132 -4.06 7.26 -0.42
N GLY A 133 -5.04 8.11 -0.14
CA GLY A 133 -6.39 7.99 -0.71
C GLY A 133 -7.12 9.33 -0.79
N GLY A 134 -8.32 9.35 -1.37
CA GLY A 134 -9.16 10.54 -1.44
C GLY A 134 -8.51 11.72 -2.15
N GLN A 135 -8.57 12.91 -1.54
CA GLN A 135 -7.99 14.14 -2.09
C GLN A 135 -6.46 14.05 -2.18
N GLN A 136 -5.81 13.47 -1.19
CA GLN A 136 -4.35 13.31 -1.16
C GLN A 136 -3.85 12.46 -2.35
N LEU A 137 -4.53 11.34 -2.65
CA LEU A 137 -4.20 10.55 -3.84
C LEU A 137 -4.35 11.38 -5.12
N THR A 138 -5.38 12.21 -5.21
CA THR A 138 -5.61 13.08 -6.38
C THR A 138 -4.51 14.15 -6.53
N GLN A 139 -3.98 14.67 -5.41
CA GLN A 139 -2.89 15.65 -5.39
C GLN A 139 -1.54 15.05 -5.81
N GLU A 140 -1.28 13.80 -5.41
CA GLU A 140 -0.02 13.10 -5.71
C GLU A 140 -0.08 12.22 -6.97
N LEU A 141 -1.26 12.07 -7.59
CA LEU A 141 -1.47 11.17 -8.71
C LEU A 141 -0.52 11.44 -9.87
N GLN A 142 0.28 10.44 -10.21
CA GLN A 142 1.19 10.40 -11.35
C GLN A 142 0.85 9.20 -12.25
N PRO A 143 1.43 9.11 -13.46
CA PRO A 143 1.14 8.03 -14.40
C PRO A 143 1.44 6.61 -13.90
N THR A 144 2.41 6.47 -13.00
CA THR A 144 2.87 5.18 -12.47
C THR A 144 2.78 5.14 -10.94
N LEU A 145 2.75 3.92 -10.38
CA LEU A 145 2.70 3.70 -8.95
C LEU A 145 3.93 4.28 -8.23
N GLY A 146 5.13 4.05 -8.77
CA GLY A 146 6.36 4.56 -8.18
C GLY A 146 6.38 6.09 -8.13
N ALA A 147 6.03 6.76 -9.22
CA ALA A 147 5.99 8.22 -9.28
C ALA A 147 4.88 8.82 -8.39
N THR A 148 3.75 8.13 -8.22
CA THR A 148 2.68 8.56 -7.30
C THR A 148 3.13 8.54 -5.83
N LEU A 149 4.04 7.63 -5.48
CA LEU A 149 4.50 7.42 -4.11
C LEU A 149 5.84 8.09 -3.79
N GLU A 150 6.54 8.67 -4.76
CA GLU A 150 7.92 9.14 -4.57
C GLU A 150 8.10 10.19 -3.46
N ASN A 151 7.07 10.99 -3.17
CA ASN A 151 7.09 12.02 -2.12
C ASN A 151 6.63 11.51 -0.75
N GLN A 152 6.30 10.22 -0.62
CA GLN A 152 5.95 9.65 0.68
C GLN A 152 7.23 9.39 1.50
N ALA A 153 7.11 9.51 2.83
CA ALA A 153 8.24 9.32 3.74
C ALA A 153 8.87 7.93 3.56
N GLY A 154 10.19 7.85 3.44
CA GLY A 154 10.94 6.60 3.26
C GLY A 154 10.73 5.90 1.91
N VAL A 155 10.05 6.54 0.94
CA VAL A 155 9.83 6.00 -0.40
C VAL A 155 10.59 6.82 -1.43
N ALA A 156 11.32 6.14 -2.29
CA ALA A 156 12.02 6.73 -3.44
C ALA A 156 11.52 6.08 -4.74
N LEU A 157 11.85 6.69 -5.86
CA LEU A 157 11.46 6.23 -7.19
C LEU A 157 12.66 5.60 -7.91
N ARG A 158 12.53 4.31 -8.29
CA ARG A 158 13.35 3.71 -9.35
C ARG A 158 12.61 3.84 -10.67
N SER A 159 13.30 4.25 -11.72
CA SER A 159 12.72 4.39 -13.06
C SER A 159 13.72 4.03 -14.15
N PHE A 160 13.18 3.72 -15.32
CA PHE A 160 13.90 3.60 -16.59
C PHE A 160 13.15 4.43 -17.66
N GLY A 161 12.80 5.66 -17.31
CA GLY A 161 11.88 6.50 -18.06
C GLY A 161 10.45 6.49 -17.47
N PRO A 162 9.47 7.13 -18.13
CA PRO A 162 8.12 7.30 -17.61
C PRO A 162 7.27 6.02 -17.57
N GLY A 163 7.60 5.01 -18.34
CA GLY A 163 6.87 3.73 -18.38
C GLY A 163 7.25 2.83 -17.22
N PRO A 164 8.48 2.31 -17.16
CA PRO A 164 8.92 1.43 -16.11
C PRO A 164 9.34 2.23 -14.87
N ALA A 165 8.51 2.21 -13.86
CA ALA A 165 8.75 2.89 -12.59
C ALA A 165 8.26 2.04 -11.41
N ARG A 166 9.04 2.01 -10.31
CA ARG A 166 8.79 1.19 -9.14
C ARG A 166 9.12 1.94 -7.85
N PRO A 167 8.31 1.82 -6.78
CA PRO A 167 8.66 2.36 -5.48
C PRO A 167 9.81 1.57 -4.85
N VAL A 168 10.75 2.29 -4.25
CA VAL A 168 11.86 1.79 -3.45
C VAL A 168 11.62 2.20 -2.00
N ILE A 169 11.61 1.27 -1.07
CA ILE A 169 11.32 1.54 0.34
C ILE A 169 12.61 1.44 1.15
N ARG A 170 13.01 2.52 1.82
CA ARG A 170 14.24 2.59 2.64
C ARG A 170 15.50 2.12 1.88
N GLY A 171 15.55 2.36 0.57
CA GLY A 171 16.65 1.91 -0.29
C GLY A 171 16.58 0.44 -0.70
N MET A 172 15.56 -0.30 -0.32
CA MET A 172 15.33 -1.67 -0.77
C MET A 172 14.41 -1.71 -1.99
N ASP A 173 14.74 -2.55 -2.96
CA ASP A 173 14.05 -2.71 -4.24
C ASP A 173 13.96 -4.19 -4.65
N GLY A 174 13.44 -4.44 -5.85
CA GLY A 174 13.29 -5.77 -6.41
C GLY A 174 12.36 -6.64 -5.56
N ASP A 175 12.71 -7.90 -5.41
CA ASP A 175 11.95 -8.87 -4.60
C ASP A 175 12.05 -8.64 -3.08
N ARG A 176 12.65 -7.52 -2.63
CA ARG A 176 12.63 -7.08 -1.23
C ARG A 176 11.44 -6.19 -0.89
N VAL A 177 10.80 -5.60 -1.90
CA VAL A 177 9.57 -4.79 -1.76
C VAL A 177 8.44 -5.47 -2.51
N LEU A 178 7.45 -5.96 -1.78
CA LEU A 178 6.29 -6.61 -2.40
C LEU A 178 5.30 -5.56 -2.91
N ILE A 179 4.92 -5.68 -4.18
CA ILE A 179 3.77 -4.95 -4.73
C ILE A 179 2.58 -5.92 -4.80
N ALA A 180 1.47 -5.50 -4.20
CA ALA A 180 0.25 -6.29 -4.13
C ALA A 180 -0.97 -5.48 -4.62
N GLU A 181 -1.97 -6.19 -5.11
CA GLU A 181 -3.31 -5.66 -5.39
C GLU A 181 -4.32 -6.42 -4.53
N ASN A 182 -5.00 -5.67 -3.64
CA ASN A 182 -5.94 -6.26 -2.67
C ASN A 182 -5.35 -7.41 -1.85
N GLY A 183 -4.05 -7.33 -1.51
CA GLY A 183 -3.33 -8.32 -0.70
C GLY A 183 -2.71 -9.48 -1.49
N LEU A 184 -3.00 -9.66 -2.77
CA LEU A 184 -2.41 -10.69 -3.63
C LEU A 184 -1.28 -10.12 -4.49
N ARG A 185 -0.25 -10.91 -4.77
CA ARG A 185 0.90 -10.50 -5.59
C ARG A 185 0.46 -10.09 -6.99
N MET A 186 1.12 -9.05 -7.55
CA MET A 186 0.81 -8.56 -8.90
C MET A 186 1.05 -9.61 -9.99
N GLY A 187 2.07 -10.44 -9.83
CA GLY A 187 2.44 -11.45 -10.82
C GLY A 187 3.07 -10.87 -12.09
N ASP A 188 3.49 -9.61 -12.07
CA ASP A 188 4.32 -8.99 -13.11
C ASP A 188 5.82 -9.29 -12.87
N LEU A 189 6.69 -8.78 -13.74
CA LEU A 189 8.13 -8.94 -13.65
C LEU A 189 8.86 -7.66 -13.22
N SER A 190 8.16 -6.69 -12.65
CA SER A 190 8.70 -5.39 -12.27
C SER A 190 9.78 -5.45 -11.20
N SER A 191 9.90 -6.57 -10.47
CA SER A 191 10.96 -6.78 -9.48
C SER A 191 12.28 -7.24 -10.11
N GLN A 192 12.27 -7.81 -11.30
CA GLN A 192 13.41 -8.48 -11.91
C GLN A 192 14.38 -7.52 -12.57
N SER A 193 13.87 -6.55 -13.32
CA SER A 193 14.68 -5.63 -14.09
C SER A 193 14.26 -4.18 -13.91
N GLY A 194 15.17 -3.25 -14.27
CA GLY A 194 14.94 -1.81 -14.22
C GLY A 194 13.93 -1.33 -15.24
N ASP A 195 13.89 -1.93 -16.39
CA ASP A 195 13.06 -1.63 -17.55
C ASP A 195 11.65 -2.26 -17.48
N HIS A 196 11.41 -3.16 -16.53
CA HIS A 196 10.08 -3.75 -16.31
C HIS A 196 9.23 -2.87 -15.39
N GLY A 197 8.09 -2.38 -15.89
CA GLY A 197 7.15 -1.53 -15.16
C GLY A 197 6.18 -2.31 -14.26
N VAL A 198 5.69 -1.65 -13.21
CA VAL A 198 4.58 -2.15 -12.40
C VAL A 198 3.28 -2.00 -13.18
N ASN A 199 2.55 -3.10 -13.36
CA ASN A 199 1.38 -3.17 -14.21
C ASN A 199 0.09 -2.78 -13.45
N VAL A 200 0.06 -1.55 -12.88
CA VAL A 200 -1.12 -0.99 -12.21
C VAL A 200 -1.28 0.49 -12.56
N ASN A 201 -2.53 0.91 -12.78
CA ASN A 201 -2.85 2.33 -12.92
C ASN A 201 -3.28 2.89 -11.55
N PRO A 202 -2.50 3.79 -10.91
CA PRO A 202 -2.83 4.33 -9.59
C PRO A 202 -4.15 5.11 -9.58
N ALA A 203 -4.62 5.63 -10.73
CA ALA A 203 -5.92 6.30 -10.84
C ALA A 203 -7.13 5.37 -10.62
N SER A 204 -6.94 4.04 -10.69
CA SER A 204 -7.99 3.05 -10.39
C SER A 204 -8.07 2.68 -8.90
N ALA A 205 -7.10 3.11 -8.09
CA ALA A 205 -7.04 2.79 -6.68
C ALA A 205 -8.06 3.59 -5.86
N GLU A 206 -8.69 2.95 -4.90
CA GLU A 206 -9.43 3.64 -3.84
C GLU A 206 -8.45 4.28 -2.84
N ARG A 207 -7.38 3.53 -2.53
CA ARG A 207 -6.23 3.97 -1.75
C ARG A 207 -5.02 3.09 -2.05
N ILE A 208 -3.84 3.59 -1.70
CA ILE A 208 -2.57 2.88 -1.79
C ILE A 208 -1.97 2.85 -0.40
N GLU A 209 -1.72 1.66 0.12
CA GLU A 209 -1.14 1.44 1.44
C GLU A 209 0.34 1.13 1.31
N VAL A 210 1.17 1.81 2.09
CA VAL A 210 2.62 1.59 2.17
C VAL A 210 2.98 1.13 3.58
N VAL A 211 3.61 -0.04 3.69
CA VAL A 211 4.16 -0.56 4.93
C VAL A 211 5.68 -0.55 4.80
N ARG A 212 6.37 0.14 5.70
CA ARG A 212 7.82 0.28 5.70
C ARG A 212 8.45 -0.66 6.72
N GLY A 213 9.54 -1.30 6.32
CA GLY A 213 10.18 -2.35 7.12
C GLY A 213 9.55 -3.74 6.92
N PRO A 214 9.99 -4.76 7.67
CA PRO A 214 9.61 -6.14 7.43
C PRO A 214 8.11 -6.40 7.61
N ALA A 215 7.38 -6.59 6.50
CA ALA A 215 5.96 -6.93 6.46
C ALA A 215 5.72 -8.43 6.18
N THR A 216 6.71 -9.27 6.48
CA THR A 216 6.75 -10.66 6.02
C THR A 216 5.77 -11.60 6.69
N LEU A 217 5.23 -11.28 7.86
CA LEU A 217 4.34 -12.20 8.58
C LEU A 217 3.08 -12.54 7.77
N LEU A 218 2.39 -11.52 7.26
CA LEU A 218 1.16 -11.72 6.50
C LEU A 218 1.44 -12.06 5.03
N TYR A 219 2.46 -11.43 4.41
CA TYR A 219 2.64 -11.43 2.96
C TYR A 219 3.78 -12.31 2.44
N GLY A 220 4.58 -12.91 3.33
CA GLY A 220 5.61 -13.89 2.96
C GLY A 220 7.00 -13.33 2.73
N ALA A 221 7.87 -14.21 2.22
CA ALA A 221 9.32 -14.04 2.21
C ALA A 221 9.85 -12.87 1.34
N ASN A 222 9.05 -12.20 0.53
CA ASN A 222 9.52 -11.15 -0.38
C ASN A 222 9.10 -9.73 0.06
N ALA A 223 8.96 -9.50 1.36
CA ALA A 223 8.56 -8.21 1.94
C ALA A 223 9.49 -7.78 3.09
N ILE A 224 10.81 -8.03 2.94
CA ILE A 224 11.79 -7.66 3.98
C ILE A 224 12.03 -6.15 4.04
N GLY A 225 11.87 -5.44 2.91
CA GLY A 225 11.97 -4.00 2.80
C GLY A 225 10.64 -3.29 3.04
N GLY A 226 9.54 -3.95 2.70
CA GLY A 226 8.20 -3.39 2.85
C GLY A 226 7.20 -3.93 1.85
N LEU A 227 6.02 -3.33 1.89
CA LEU A 227 4.87 -3.68 1.04
C LEU A 227 4.22 -2.41 0.51
N VAL A 228 3.83 -2.44 -0.75
CA VAL A 228 2.86 -1.50 -1.34
C VAL A 228 1.63 -2.28 -1.76
N ASN A 229 0.48 -1.98 -1.17
CA ASN A 229 -0.78 -2.63 -1.48
C ASN A 229 -1.75 -1.64 -2.14
N VAL A 230 -2.09 -1.88 -3.39
CA VAL A 230 -3.07 -1.11 -4.13
C VAL A 230 -4.46 -1.69 -3.85
N VAL A 231 -5.29 -0.93 -3.15
CA VAL A 231 -6.64 -1.36 -2.80
C VAL A 231 -7.63 -0.84 -3.83
N THR A 232 -8.33 -1.77 -4.46
CA THR A 232 -9.37 -1.49 -5.47
C THR A 232 -10.70 -2.12 -5.06
N ASN A 233 -11.79 -1.71 -5.70
CA ASN A 233 -13.12 -2.28 -5.48
C ASN A 233 -13.46 -3.37 -6.51
N GLU A 234 -12.52 -4.22 -6.87
CA GLU A 234 -12.72 -5.25 -7.90
C GLU A 234 -13.84 -6.25 -7.59
N ILE A 235 -13.99 -6.62 -6.32
CA ILE A 235 -15.03 -7.51 -5.81
C ILE A 235 -15.80 -6.78 -4.72
N PRO A 236 -17.10 -6.50 -4.89
CA PRO A 236 -17.92 -5.87 -3.85
C PRO A 236 -17.95 -6.73 -2.56
N THR A 237 -17.65 -6.12 -1.42
CA THR A 237 -17.54 -6.81 -0.11
C THR A 237 -18.71 -6.55 0.82
N ALA A 238 -19.62 -5.66 0.45
CA ALA A 238 -20.79 -5.27 1.23
C ALA A 238 -22.05 -5.17 0.34
N PRO A 239 -23.25 -5.27 0.92
CA PRO A 239 -24.51 -5.08 0.18
C PRO A 239 -24.59 -3.70 -0.49
N VAL A 240 -24.91 -3.68 -1.78
CA VAL A 240 -25.03 -2.46 -2.60
C VAL A 240 -26.48 -2.30 -3.03
N THR A 241 -27.08 -1.16 -2.72
CA THR A 241 -28.49 -0.83 -3.08
C THR A 241 -28.61 0.38 -3.99
N LYS A 242 -27.55 1.20 -4.08
CA LYS A 242 -27.41 2.33 -4.99
C LYS A 242 -26.13 2.18 -5.79
N ALA A 243 -26.07 2.76 -6.97
CA ALA A 243 -24.83 2.83 -7.72
C ALA A 243 -23.80 3.66 -6.95
N THR A 244 -22.58 3.14 -6.86
CA THR A 244 -21.41 3.83 -6.30
C THR A 244 -20.25 3.72 -7.28
N GLY A 245 -19.34 4.68 -7.25
CA GLY A 245 -18.21 4.63 -8.18
C GLY A 245 -17.18 5.71 -7.93
N LEU A 246 -16.04 5.54 -8.62
CA LEU A 246 -14.96 6.49 -8.71
C LEU A 246 -14.58 6.66 -10.17
N LEU A 247 -14.54 7.90 -10.66
CA LEU A 247 -14.02 8.26 -11.98
C LEU A 247 -12.88 9.25 -11.79
N THR A 248 -11.74 9.02 -12.43
CA THR A 248 -10.58 9.92 -12.37
C THR A 248 -10.04 10.14 -13.77
N PHE A 249 -9.76 11.39 -14.12
CA PHE A 249 -9.18 11.80 -15.39
C PHE A 249 -7.99 12.70 -15.11
N ASP A 250 -6.94 12.57 -15.88
CA ASP A 250 -5.75 13.39 -15.79
C ASP A 250 -5.20 13.76 -17.17
N ALA A 251 -4.51 14.90 -17.23
CA ALA A 251 -3.76 15.35 -18.39
C ALA A 251 -2.48 16.07 -17.93
N ALA A 252 -1.40 15.94 -18.69
CA ALA A 252 -0.10 16.50 -18.36
C ALA A 252 0.62 17.04 -19.60
N SER A 253 1.47 18.05 -19.41
CA SER A 253 2.23 18.72 -20.47
C SER A 253 3.68 18.24 -20.60
N GLY A 254 4.27 17.72 -19.53
CA GLY A 254 5.66 17.27 -19.48
C GLY A 254 5.90 16.01 -20.32
N ALA A 255 5.00 15.03 -20.25
CA ALA A 255 4.84 13.96 -21.22
C ALA A 255 3.45 14.15 -21.86
N PRO A 256 3.36 14.89 -22.99
CA PRO A 256 2.07 15.35 -23.48
C PRO A 256 1.08 14.22 -23.68
N GLY A 257 -0.02 14.28 -22.93
CA GLY A 257 -1.01 13.20 -22.93
C GLY A 257 -1.89 13.22 -21.69
N GLY A 258 -2.56 12.11 -21.47
CA GLY A 258 -3.45 11.98 -20.32
C GLY A 258 -4.02 10.58 -20.19
N GLY A 259 -4.85 10.42 -19.19
CA GLY A 259 -5.50 9.15 -18.91
C GLY A 259 -6.83 9.32 -18.20
N GLY A 260 -7.49 8.21 -18.01
CA GLY A 260 -8.66 8.11 -17.17
C GLY A 260 -8.82 6.70 -16.64
N ALA A 261 -9.40 6.60 -15.46
CA ALA A 261 -9.79 5.36 -14.83
C ALA A 261 -11.16 5.51 -14.20
N GLY A 262 -11.92 4.44 -14.12
CA GLY A 262 -13.18 4.47 -13.43
C GLY A 262 -13.66 3.09 -13.06
N ASN A 263 -14.41 3.04 -11.95
CA ASN A 263 -15.17 1.87 -11.57
C ASN A 263 -16.59 2.29 -11.18
N VAL A 264 -17.54 1.40 -11.43
CA VAL A 264 -18.94 1.56 -11.02
C VAL A 264 -19.41 0.24 -10.42
N THR A 265 -19.97 0.31 -9.23
CA THR A 265 -20.61 -0.81 -8.55
C THR A 265 -22.10 -0.60 -8.51
N VAL A 266 -22.85 -1.61 -8.96
CA VAL A 266 -24.30 -1.64 -8.88
C VAL A 266 -24.76 -2.93 -8.20
N GLY A 267 -25.93 -2.90 -7.54
CA GLY A 267 -26.42 -4.07 -6.85
C GLY A 267 -27.89 -4.03 -6.47
N THR A 268 -28.41 -5.18 -6.08
CA THR A 268 -29.80 -5.38 -5.61
C THR A 268 -29.85 -5.72 -4.12
N GLY A 269 -28.87 -5.25 -3.35
CA GLY A 269 -28.65 -5.56 -1.95
C GLY A 269 -27.77 -6.79 -1.73
N ARG A 270 -28.16 -7.99 -2.18
CA ARG A 270 -27.36 -9.20 -2.01
C ARG A 270 -26.42 -9.52 -3.17
N PHE A 271 -26.79 -9.18 -4.38
CA PHE A 271 -25.94 -9.35 -5.56
C PHE A 271 -25.40 -7.98 -5.98
N ALA A 272 -24.13 -7.88 -6.16
CA ALA A 272 -23.45 -6.68 -6.63
C ALA A 272 -22.46 -7.02 -7.74
N VAL A 273 -22.34 -6.10 -8.71
CA VAL A 273 -21.42 -6.18 -9.83
C VAL A 273 -20.61 -4.90 -9.85
N ASN A 274 -19.29 -5.03 -10.01
CA ASN A 274 -18.37 -3.93 -10.27
C ASN A 274 -17.85 -4.06 -11.72
N VAL A 275 -17.78 -2.94 -12.42
CA VAL A 275 -17.13 -2.82 -13.72
C VAL A 275 -16.10 -1.70 -13.60
N ALA A 276 -14.86 -1.97 -14.00
CA ALA A 276 -13.78 -1.01 -14.01
C ALA A 276 -13.08 -0.98 -15.38
N ALA A 277 -12.64 0.20 -15.78
CA ALA A 277 -11.82 0.38 -16.97
C ALA A 277 -10.85 1.54 -16.77
N SER A 278 -9.67 1.45 -17.42
CA SER A 278 -8.75 2.57 -17.51
C SER A 278 -8.05 2.62 -18.86
N GLY A 279 -7.60 3.82 -19.24
CA GLY A 279 -6.81 4.03 -20.42
C GLY A 279 -5.88 5.22 -20.24
N ARG A 280 -4.66 5.12 -20.80
CA ARG A 280 -3.64 6.17 -20.75
C ARG A 280 -2.88 6.23 -22.06
N ARG A 281 -2.58 7.44 -22.48
CA ARG A 281 -1.66 7.70 -23.60
C ARG A 281 -0.79 8.90 -23.27
N GLN A 282 0.52 8.69 -23.26
CA GLN A 282 1.53 9.72 -23.09
C GLN A 282 2.55 9.61 -24.21
N ASN A 283 2.94 10.74 -24.76
CA ASN A 283 4.04 10.85 -25.71
C ASN A 283 5.38 10.98 -24.96
N ASP A 284 6.46 11.08 -25.70
CA ASP A 284 7.79 11.27 -25.16
C ASP A 284 7.86 12.46 -24.21
N PHE A 285 8.55 12.29 -23.09
CA PHE A 285 8.65 13.35 -22.09
C PHE A 285 9.68 14.42 -22.46
N LYS A 286 9.45 15.62 -21.93
CA LYS A 286 10.31 16.78 -22.11
C LYS A 286 11.13 17.01 -20.85
N SER A 287 12.45 16.88 -20.98
CA SER A 287 13.41 17.38 -20.00
C SER A 287 13.68 18.87 -20.23
N PRO A 288 14.37 19.57 -19.32
CA PRO A 288 14.83 20.94 -19.56
C PRO A 288 15.75 21.07 -20.80
N ASP A 289 16.47 20.02 -21.18
CA ASP A 289 17.41 20.00 -22.34
C ASP A 289 16.73 19.56 -23.64
N GLY A 290 15.48 19.14 -23.62
CA GLY A 290 14.76 18.72 -24.82
C GLY A 290 13.89 17.49 -24.62
N THR A 291 13.31 17.00 -25.69
CA THR A 291 12.48 15.79 -25.68
C THR A 291 13.36 14.54 -25.64
N ILE A 292 13.05 13.61 -24.76
CA ILE A 292 13.74 12.33 -24.66
C ILE A 292 13.00 11.33 -25.55
N PRO A 293 13.62 10.89 -26.66
CA PRO A 293 12.97 10.02 -27.62
C PRO A 293 12.73 8.62 -27.02
N ASN A 294 11.73 7.92 -27.55
CA ASN A 294 11.33 6.57 -27.16
C ASN A 294 11.01 6.44 -25.65
N SER A 295 10.36 7.46 -25.08
CA SER A 295 9.96 7.50 -23.67
C SER A 295 8.43 7.53 -23.48
N PHE A 296 7.69 7.17 -24.51
CA PHE A 296 6.23 7.12 -24.51
C PHE A 296 5.68 6.00 -23.58
N ASN A 297 4.42 6.19 -23.14
CA ASN A 297 3.70 5.17 -22.36
C ASN A 297 2.22 5.11 -22.77
N ARG A 298 1.71 3.91 -23.05
CA ARG A 298 0.33 3.61 -23.38
C ARG A 298 -0.15 2.43 -22.55
N ALA A 299 -1.29 2.58 -21.90
CA ALA A 299 -1.84 1.53 -21.04
C ALA A 299 -3.36 1.45 -21.18
N GLY A 300 -3.91 0.27 -20.99
CA GLY A 300 -5.36 0.03 -20.93
C GLY A 300 -5.67 -1.15 -20.02
N MET A 301 -6.79 -1.05 -19.30
CA MET A 301 -7.29 -2.11 -18.43
C MET A 301 -8.80 -2.17 -18.51
N ALA A 302 -9.34 -3.38 -18.46
CA ALA A 302 -10.77 -3.65 -18.25
C ALA A 302 -10.93 -4.77 -17.22
N GLN A 303 -11.91 -4.59 -16.31
CA GLN A 303 -12.16 -5.54 -15.23
C GLN A 303 -13.64 -5.63 -14.92
N VAL A 304 -14.12 -6.82 -14.62
CA VAL A 304 -15.46 -7.07 -14.12
C VAL A 304 -15.39 -7.98 -12.91
N GLY A 305 -16.16 -7.66 -11.87
CA GLY A 305 -16.31 -8.48 -10.69
C GLY A 305 -17.75 -8.57 -10.24
N ALA A 306 -18.10 -9.68 -9.62
CA ALA A 306 -19.43 -9.91 -9.08
C ALA A 306 -19.34 -10.60 -7.72
N ALA A 307 -20.26 -10.27 -6.83
CA ALA A 307 -20.30 -10.87 -5.50
C ALA A 307 -21.74 -11.10 -5.01
N TYR A 308 -21.89 -12.17 -4.23
CA TYR A 308 -23.00 -12.35 -3.32
C TYR A 308 -22.58 -11.80 -1.95
N THR A 309 -23.33 -10.83 -1.45
CA THR A 309 -23.00 -10.10 -0.22
C THR A 309 -24.11 -10.21 0.81
N THR A 310 -23.73 -10.27 2.06
CA THR A 310 -24.64 -10.29 3.22
C THR A 310 -24.09 -9.39 4.33
N ALA A 311 -24.85 -9.16 5.41
CA ALA A 311 -24.34 -8.45 6.57
C ALA A 311 -23.11 -9.14 7.21
N ASN A 312 -23.01 -10.47 7.08
CA ASN A 312 -22.00 -11.30 7.75
C ASN A 312 -20.95 -11.87 6.79
N GLY A 313 -20.80 -11.30 5.58
CA GLY A 313 -19.75 -11.75 4.68
C GLY A 313 -20.14 -11.66 3.21
N PHE A 314 -19.22 -12.10 2.37
CA PHE A 314 -19.37 -12.09 0.93
C PHE A 314 -18.63 -13.27 0.29
N LEU A 315 -18.99 -13.58 -0.93
CA LEU A 315 -18.25 -14.45 -1.85
C LEU A 315 -18.36 -13.86 -3.25
N GLY A 316 -17.25 -13.63 -3.89
CA GLY A 316 -17.21 -13.02 -5.21
C GLY A 316 -16.03 -13.45 -6.04
N ALA A 317 -16.09 -13.12 -7.31
CA ALA A 317 -15.02 -13.35 -8.29
C ALA A 317 -14.88 -12.12 -9.19
N SER A 318 -13.66 -11.91 -9.70
CA SER A 318 -13.36 -10.91 -10.70
C SER A 318 -12.48 -11.47 -11.81
N TYR A 319 -12.58 -10.86 -12.99
CA TYR A 319 -11.69 -11.07 -14.11
C TYR A 319 -11.25 -9.71 -14.66
N GLY A 320 -9.95 -9.55 -14.88
CA GLY A 320 -9.33 -8.35 -15.43
C GLY A 320 -8.34 -8.70 -16.54
N TYR A 321 -8.17 -7.74 -17.44
CA TYR A 321 -7.16 -7.76 -18.51
C TYR A 321 -6.47 -6.40 -18.56
N ASP A 322 -5.15 -6.41 -18.47
CA ASP A 322 -4.30 -5.24 -18.58
C ASP A 322 -3.37 -5.39 -19.79
N LYS A 323 -3.13 -4.29 -20.48
CA LYS A 323 -2.11 -4.20 -21.53
C LYS A 323 -1.40 -2.85 -21.42
N THR A 324 -0.07 -2.89 -21.50
CA THR A 324 0.77 -1.70 -21.55
C THR A 324 1.69 -1.79 -22.75
N HIS A 325 2.11 -0.65 -23.31
CA HIS A 325 3.12 -0.54 -24.33
C HIS A 325 3.93 0.72 -24.07
N TYR A 326 5.22 0.58 -23.86
CA TYR A 326 6.11 1.72 -23.56
C TYR A 326 7.48 1.51 -24.18
N GLY A 327 8.14 2.63 -24.46
CA GLY A 327 9.49 2.66 -24.99
C GLY A 327 10.53 2.73 -23.87
N ILE A 328 11.72 2.23 -24.17
CA ILE A 328 12.92 2.32 -23.32
C ILE A 328 13.90 3.24 -24.02
N PRO A 329 14.16 4.46 -23.49
CA PRO A 329 15.10 5.40 -24.10
C PRO A 329 16.54 4.88 -24.04
N PHE A 330 17.32 5.16 -25.10
CA PHE A 330 18.78 4.97 -25.16
C PHE A 330 19.31 3.54 -24.99
N VAL A 331 18.47 2.54 -25.14
CA VAL A 331 18.89 1.15 -25.20
C VAL A 331 19.06 0.79 -26.67
N GLU A 332 20.28 0.47 -27.09
CA GLU A 332 20.70 0.13 -28.46
C GLU A 332 20.46 1.20 -29.53
N GLU A 333 20.95 0.97 -30.75
CA GLU A 333 20.72 1.83 -31.91
C GLU A 333 19.26 1.78 -32.44
N GLY A 334 18.43 0.83 -31.91
CA GLY A 334 17.04 0.63 -32.27
C GLY A 334 16.05 1.30 -31.30
N GLU A 335 14.75 1.09 -31.56
CA GLU A 335 13.66 1.51 -30.70
C GLU A 335 13.21 0.33 -29.83
N THR A 336 13.84 0.09 -28.68
CA THR A 336 13.43 -0.96 -27.75
C THR A 336 12.10 -0.60 -27.09
N ASN A 337 11.13 -1.48 -27.23
CA ASN A 337 9.78 -1.30 -26.71
C ASN A 337 9.32 -2.55 -25.97
N LEU A 338 8.54 -2.39 -24.91
CA LEU A 338 7.93 -3.50 -24.15
C LEU A 338 6.41 -3.50 -24.29
N ASN A 339 5.86 -4.70 -24.40
CA ASN A 339 4.43 -4.99 -24.62
C ASN A 339 3.81 -5.86 -23.52
N PRO A 340 3.87 -5.51 -22.23
CA PRO A 340 3.28 -6.35 -21.18
C PRO A 340 1.76 -6.45 -21.28
N ARG A 341 1.27 -7.69 -21.07
CA ARG A 341 -0.14 -8.04 -20.98
C ARG A 341 -0.37 -9.01 -19.82
N ARG A 342 -1.44 -8.80 -19.07
CA ARG A 342 -1.76 -9.62 -17.91
C ARG A 342 -3.25 -9.93 -17.87
N GLN A 343 -3.57 -11.19 -17.58
CA GLN A 343 -4.92 -11.66 -17.26
C GLN A 343 -4.96 -11.98 -15.76
N ASN A 344 -5.95 -11.44 -15.08
CA ASN A 344 -6.14 -11.61 -13.64
C ASN A 344 -7.49 -12.28 -13.40
N PHE A 345 -7.49 -13.39 -12.70
CA PHE A 345 -8.69 -13.99 -12.15
C PHE A 345 -8.56 -14.06 -10.63
N THR A 346 -9.54 -13.51 -9.91
CA THR A 346 -9.54 -13.49 -8.45
C THR A 346 -10.85 -14.06 -7.92
N VAL A 347 -10.78 -14.95 -6.93
CA VAL A 347 -11.93 -15.36 -6.11
C VAL A 347 -11.64 -14.97 -4.68
N ARG A 348 -12.56 -14.27 -4.03
CA ARG A 348 -12.42 -13.88 -2.63
C ARG A 348 -13.72 -14.09 -1.89
N GLY A 349 -13.61 -14.60 -0.67
CA GLY A 349 -14.74 -14.75 0.23
C GLY A 349 -14.35 -14.50 1.68
N GLU A 350 -15.31 -14.00 2.45
CA GLU A 350 -15.19 -13.80 3.88
C GLU A 350 -16.50 -14.14 4.58
N LYS A 351 -16.42 -14.87 5.67
CA LYS A 351 -17.52 -15.13 6.58
C LYS A 351 -17.19 -14.58 7.97
N ARG A 352 -18.03 -13.68 8.48
CA ARG A 352 -17.91 -13.04 9.80
C ARG A 352 -19.00 -13.55 10.75
N GLY A 353 -18.83 -13.29 12.04
CA GLY A 353 -19.81 -13.64 13.08
C GLY A 353 -19.97 -15.14 13.25
N MET A 354 -18.88 -15.90 13.26
CA MET A 354 -18.89 -17.36 13.40
C MET A 354 -19.09 -17.83 14.86
N GLY A 355 -18.87 -16.96 15.84
CA GLY A 355 -19.49 -17.01 17.17
C GLY A 355 -18.91 -17.97 18.21
N SER A 356 -17.79 -18.68 17.98
CA SER A 356 -17.20 -19.50 19.04
C SER A 356 -15.77 -19.06 19.39
N PHE A 357 -14.77 -19.64 18.78
CA PHE A 357 -13.38 -19.28 18.92
C PHE A 357 -12.94 -18.34 17.77
N PHE A 358 -13.33 -18.68 16.54
CA PHE A 358 -13.07 -17.86 15.37
C PHE A 358 -14.19 -16.86 15.10
N ASP A 359 -13.82 -15.59 14.88
CA ASP A 359 -14.74 -14.50 14.55
C ASP A 359 -15.02 -14.43 13.06
N SER A 360 -13.99 -14.71 12.23
CA SER A 360 -14.13 -14.72 10.78
C SER A 360 -13.18 -15.70 10.10
N PHE A 361 -13.55 -16.04 8.88
CA PHE A 361 -12.72 -16.81 7.96
C PHE A 361 -12.68 -16.10 6.61
N ARG A 362 -11.48 -15.89 6.06
CA ARG A 362 -11.24 -15.27 4.75
C ARG A 362 -10.44 -16.22 3.86
N GLY A 363 -10.82 -16.30 2.60
CA GLY A 363 -10.06 -16.99 1.57
C GLY A 363 -9.90 -16.12 0.33
N SER A 364 -8.71 -16.13 -0.27
CA SER A 364 -8.40 -15.42 -1.51
C SER A 364 -7.63 -16.34 -2.44
N LEU A 365 -8.09 -16.47 -3.68
CA LEU A 365 -7.42 -17.21 -4.76
C LEU A 365 -7.17 -16.22 -5.89
N GLY A 366 -5.92 -16.07 -6.29
CA GLY A 366 -5.51 -15.29 -7.45
C GLY A 366 -4.83 -16.15 -8.50
N VAL A 367 -5.22 -16.00 -9.75
CA VAL A 367 -4.54 -16.60 -10.91
C VAL A 367 -4.15 -15.47 -11.84
N ARG A 368 -2.86 -15.36 -12.13
CA ARG A 368 -2.27 -14.32 -12.98
C ARG A 368 -1.55 -15.00 -14.13
N ARG A 369 -1.81 -14.55 -15.34
CA ARG A 369 -1.08 -14.94 -16.55
C ARG A 369 -0.47 -13.67 -17.12
N TYR A 370 0.84 -13.58 -17.00
CA TYR A 370 1.62 -12.45 -17.47
C TYR A 370 2.50 -12.86 -18.65
N HIS A 371 2.53 -12.02 -19.65
CA HIS A 371 3.38 -12.19 -20.80
C HIS A 371 3.82 -10.81 -21.29
N HIS A 372 5.08 -10.65 -21.67
CA HIS A 372 5.53 -9.50 -22.44
C HIS A 372 6.53 -9.90 -23.51
N ASP A 373 6.55 -9.10 -24.56
CA ASP A 373 7.54 -9.16 -25.60
C ASP A 373 8.41 -7.90 -25.50
N GLU A 374 9.70 -8.08 -25.56
CA GLU A 374 10.68 -7.04 -25.82
C GLU A 374 10.91 -6.97 -27.32
N LEU A 375 10.76 -5.78 -27.89
CA LEU A 375 10.81 -5.54 -29.31
C LEU A 375 12.02 -4.69 -29.63
N ASP A 376 12.78 -5.08 -30.65
CA ASP A 376 13.71 -4.21 -31.37
C ASP A 376 13.04 -3.76 -32.66
N GLY A 377 12.62 -2.49 -32.70
CA GLY A 377 11.74 -1.98 -33.75
C GLY A 377 10.39 -2.73 -33.78
N GLU A 378 10.15 -3.52 -34.84
CA GLU A 378 8.95 -4.36 -35.00
C GLU A 378 9.21 -5.85 -34.71
N GLU A 379 10.46 -6.28 -34.55
CA GLU A 379 10.83 -7.68 -34.31
C GLU A 379 10.79 -8.01 -32.82
N VAL A 380 10.40 -9.27 -32.50
CA VAL A 380 10.41 -9.76 -31.13
C VAL A 380 11.80 -10.31 -30.81
N ALA A 381 12.56 -9.61 -29.99
CA ALA A 381 13.87 -10.04 -29.52
C ALA A 381 13.73 -11.09 -28.41
N THR A 382 12.93 -10.82 -27.37
CA THR A 382 12.72 -11.72 -26.23
C THR A 382 11.25 -11.74 -25.81
N SER A 383 10.75 -12.93 -25.45
CA SER A 383 9.41 -13.13 -24.91
C SER A 383 9.49 -13.72 -23.51
N PHE A 384 8.81 -13.07 -22.56
CA PHE A 384 8.72 -13.49 -21.17
C PHE A 384 7.31 -13.98 -20.83
N ARG A 385 7.24 -15.11 -20.12
CA ARG A 385 6.02 -15.67 -19.58
C ARG A 385 6.14 -15.89 -18.07
N ASN A 386 5.15 -15.45 -17.30
CA ASN A 386 5.11 -15.60 -15.84
C ASN A 386 3.67 -15.92 -15.38
N ASP A 387 3.36 -17.20 -15.25
CA ASP A 387 2.05 -17.67 -14.82
C ASP A 387 2.08 -18.00 -13.33
N THR A 388 1.26 -17.30 -12.53
CA THR A 388 1.21 -17.47 -11.07
C THR A 388 -0.19 -17.84 -10.59
N SER A 389 -0.27 -18.70 -9.58
CA SER A 389 -1.49 -18.95 -8.81
C SER A 389 -1.17 -18.91 -7.34
N GLU A 390 -1.94 -18.12 -6.58
CA GLU A 390 -1.76 -17.90 -5.15
C GLU A 390 -3.09 -18.12 -4.42
N LEU A 391 -3.08 -19.00 -3.41
CA LEU A 391 -4.18 -19.22 -2.49
C LEU A 391 -3.75 -18.76 -1.11
N GLU A 392 -4.55 -17.92 -0.47
CA GLU A 392 -4.40 -17.50 0.93
C GLU A 392 -5.65 -17.85 1.71
N LEU A 393 -5.46 -18.41 2.91
CA LEU A 393 -6.52 -18.72 3.87
C LEU A 393 -6.17 -18.11 5.21
N LEU A 394 -7.15 -17.46 5.85
CA LEU A 394 -6.98 -16.72 7.07
C LEU A 394 -8.19 -16.93 8.01
N ALA A 395 -7.94 -17.30 9.24
CA ALA A 395 -8.93 -17.42 10.30
C ALA A 395 -8.60 -16.45 11.43
N HIS A 396 -9.53 -15.55 11.75
CA HIS A 396 -9.41 -14.56 12.83
C HIS A 396 -10.10 -15.02 14.08
N HIS A 397 -9.55 -14.64 15.23
CA HIS A 397 -10.15 -14.89 16.53
C HIS A 397 -10.00 -13.72 17.50
N GLY A 398 -10.92 -13.62 18.45
CA GLY A 398 -10.80 -12.70 19.57
C GLY A 398 -11.05 -11.24 19.27
N ALA A 399 -11.73 -10.87 18.15
CA ALA A 399 -11.92 -9.48 17.69
C ALA A 399 -12.44 -8.50 18.77
N THR A 400 -13.10 -9.00 19.81
CA THR A 400 -13.60 -8.18 20.95
C THR A 400 -12.88 -8.48 22.27
N ARG A 401 -11.80 -9.26 22.24
CA ARG A 401 -11.06 -9.70 23.44
C ARG A 401 -9.75 -8.94 23.60
N LYS A 402 -9.13 -9.05 24.77
CA LYS A 402 -7.80 -8.52 25.01
C LYS A 402 -6.73 -9.21 24.15
N LEU A 403 -6.89 -10.51 23.90
CA LEU A 403 -6.06 -11.29 22.99
C LEU A 403 -6.87 -11.54 21.71
N HIS A 404 -6.36 -11.12 20.58
CA HIS A 404 -6.94 -11.31 19.27
C HIS A 404 -5.85 -11.51 18.23
N GLY A 405 -6.18 -12.20 17.17
CA GLY A 405 -5.18 -12.49 16.16
C GLY A 405 -5.71 -13.31 15.01
N ALA A 406 -4.78 -13.91 14.28
CA ALA A 406 -5.09 -14.70 13.11
C ALA A 406 -4.12 -15.85 12.91
N ILE A 407 -4.64 -16.94 12.39
CA ILE A 407 -3.87 -18.08 11.88
C ILE A 407 -4.13 -18.15 10.38
N GLY A 408 -3.09 -18.32 9.60
CA GLY A 408 -3.23 -18.40 8.16
C GLY A 408 -2.19 -19.25 7.47
N GLY A 409 -2.40 -19.44 6.18
CA GLY A 409 -1.46 -20.13 5.32
C GLY A 409 -1.65 -19.76 3.86
N SER A 410 -0.61 -19.95 3.07
CA SER A 410 -0.64 -19.67 1.64
C SER A 410 0.05 -20.76 0.81
N VAL A 411 -0.40 -20.88 -0.42
CA VAL A 411 0.19 -21.74 -1.45
C VAL A 411 0.44 -20.88 -2.68
N LEU A 412 1.65 -20.92 -3.22
CA LEU A 412 2.05 -20.25 -4.45
C LEU A 412 2.53 -21.30 -5.47
N THR A 413 2.08 -21.18 -6.72
CA THR A 413 2.70 -21.83 -7.86
C THR A 413 3.05 -20.80 -8.91
N ARG A 414 4.22 -20.94 -9.53
CA ARG A 414 4.70 -20.05 -10.58
C ARG A 414 5.41 -20.86 -11.67
N GLU A 415 5.11 -20.55 -12.92
CA GLU A 415 5.86 -20.99 -14.09
C GLU A 415 6.46 -19.76 -14.75
N PHE A 416 7.77 -19.74 -14.93
CA PHE A 416 8.49 -18.65 -15.55
C PHE A 416 9.38 -19.16 -16.68
N GLU A 417 9.43 -18.41 -17.78
CA GLU A 417 10.25 -18.70 -18.95
C GLU A 417 10.59 -17.42 -19.70
N ALA A 418 11.83 -17.32 -20.20
CA ALA A 418 12.26 -16.29 -21.12
C ALA A 418 12.85 -16.95 -22.35
N THR A 419 12.34 -16.61 -23.54
CA THR A 419 12.71 -17.23 -24.84
C THR A 419 12.98 -16.15 -25.88
N GLY A 420 13.96 -16.36 -26.75
CA GLY A 420 14.35 -15.42 -27.81
C GLY A 420 15.85 -15.38 -27.98
N GLU A 421 16.35 -14.35 -28.64
CA GLU A 421 17.80 -14.12 -28.85
C GLU A 421 18.53 -13.90 -27.53
N GLU A 422 17.82 -13.27 -26.57
CA GLU A 422 18.28 -13.05 -25.21
C GLU A 422 17.57 -14.00 -24.24
N ALA A 423 17.61 -15.33 -24.54
CA ALA A 423 16.98 -16.34 -23.70
C ALA A 423 17.66 -16.44 -22.32
N LEU A 424 17.26 -15.53 -21.42
CA LEU A 424 17.86 -15.34 -20.12
C LEU A 424 17.56 -16.48 -19.13
N SER A 425 16.45 -17.20 -19.28
CA SER A 425 16.05 -18.21 -18.32
C SER A 425 15.33 -19.38 -18.97
N PRO A 426 15.67 -20.63 -18.59
CA PRO A 426 14.84 -21.79 -18.96
C PRO A 426 13.48 -21.72 -18.28
N LEU A 427 12.56 -22.60 -18.71
CA LEU A 427 11.31 -22.82 -17.99
C LEU A 427 11.58 -23.31 -16.57
N VAL A 428 11.20 -22.53 -15.57
CA VAL A 428 11.35 -22.85 -14.13
C VAL A 428 9.98 -22.97 -13.47
N ASN A 429 9.74 -24.09 -12.78
CA ASN A 429 8.58 -24.28 -11.93
C ASN A 429 8.93 -23.97 -10.48
N GLN A 430 8.22 -23.00 -9.89
CA GLN A 430 8.33 -22.64 -8.46
C GLN A 430 7.07 -23.09 -7.72
N LYS A 431 7.24 -23.66 -6.53
CA LYS A 431 6.16 -23.92 -5.57
C LYS A 431 6.51 -23.36 -4.21
N GLY A 432 5.58 -22.67 -3.59
CA GLY A 432 5.72 -22.09 -2.26
C GLY A 432 4.58 -22.54 -1.33
N PHE A 433 4.92 -22.79 -0.08
CA PHE A 433 3.95 -23.08 0.99
C PHE A 433 4.33 -22.25 2.21
N ALA A 434 3.34 -21.72 2.90
CA ALA A 434 3.57 -21.01 4.15
C ALA A 434 2.44 -21.24 5.16
N ALA A 435 2.82 -21.16 6.44
CA ALA A 435 1.90 -21.09 7.56
C ALA A 435 2.36 -20.00 8.52
N PHE A 436 1.41 -19.26 9.09
CA PHE A 436 1.72 -18.16 10.01
C PHE A 436 0.69 -18.02 11.12
N LEU A 437 1.16 -17.42 12.20
CA LEU A 437 0.38 -17.01 13.38
C LEU A 437 0.68 -15.54 13.66
N TYR A 438 -0.34 -14.77 13.97
CA TYR A 438 -0.26 -13.37 14.35
C TYR A 438 -1.17 -13.12 15.56
N GLU A 439 -0.63 -12.58 16.65
CA GLU A 439 -1.33 -12.31 17.88
C GLU A 439 -1.11 -10.88 18.37
N GLU A 440 -2.18 -10.23 18.79
CA GLU A 440 -2.15 -8.95 19.49
C GLU A 440 -2.74 -9.06 20.88
N VAL A 441 -2.12 -8.39 21.83
CA VAL A 441 -2.57 -8.31 23.23
C VAL A 441 -2.75 -6.86 23.62
N ASN A 442 -3.98 -6.46 23.89
CA ASN A 442 -4.31 -5.19 24.53
C ASN A 442 -4.08 -5.34 26.05
N ALA A 443 -2.82 -5.25 26.51
CA ALA A 443 -2.44 -5.46 27.90
C ALA A 443 -3.10 -4.41 28.82
N SER A 444 -3.20 -3.16 28.34
CA SER A 444 -3.96 -2.07 28.98
C SER A 444 -4.41 -1.07 27.92
N SER A 445 -5.10 0.00 28.33
CA SER A 445 -5.41 1.14 27.45
C SER A 445 -4.16 1.89 26.94
N LEU A 446 -3.02 1.68 27.59
CA LEU A 446 -1.75 2.36 27.27
C LEU A 446 -0.75 1.46 26.53
N VAL A 447 -0.95 0.12 26.57
CA VAL A 447 0.06 -0.85 26.12
C VAL A 447 -0.59 -1.90 25.24
N GLN A 448 -0.13 -2.00 24.00
CA GLN A 448 -0.44 -3.08 23.06
C GLN A 448 0.84 -3.83 22.75
N LEU A 449 0.75 -5.15 22.68
CA LEU A 449 1.82 -6.05 22.29
C LEU A 449 1.40 -6.82 21.03
N GLN A 450 2.36 -7.12 20.17
CA GLN A 450 2.16 -7.97 19.00
C GLN A 450 3.27 -9.01 18.95
N VAL A 451 2.90 -10.25 18.65
CA VAL A 451 3.83 -11.35 18.38
C VAL A 451 3.37 -12.09 17.14
N GLY A 452 4.30 -12.47 16.30
CA GLY A 452 3.97 -13.29 15.15
C GLY A 452 5.10 -14.20 14.73
N GLY A 453 4.75 -15.28 14.05
CA GLY A 453 5.68 -16.25 13.49
C GLY A 453 5.16 -16.81 12.18
N ARG A 454 6.09 -17.11 11.25
CA ARG A 454 5.82 -17.66 9.94
C ARG A 454 6.91 -18.65 9.54
N VAL A 455 6.50 -19.72 8.87
CA VAL A 455 7.38 -20.67 8.20
C VAL A 455 7.01 -20.70 6.72
N ASP A 456 8.01 -20.53 5.88
CA ASP A 456 7.90 -20.57 4.41
C ASP A 456 8.78 -21.68 3.85
N ARG A 457 8.29 -22.41 2.86
CA ARG A 457 9.08 -23.29 2.03
C ARG A 457 8.87 -22.98 0.56
N ALA A 458 9.96 -22.82 -0.20
CA ALA A 458 9.94 -22.62 -1.64
C ALA A 458 10.84 -23.64 -2.33
N THR A 459 10.40 -24.15 -3.49
CA THR A 459 11.19 -25.06 -4.33
C THR A 459 11.20 -24.52 -5.75
N PHE A 460 12.36 -24.53 -6.40
CA PHE A 460 12.57 -24.11 -7.79
C PHE A 460 13.08 -25.31 -8.60
N LYS A 461 12.48 -25.56 -9.73
CA LYS A 461 12.78 -26.72 -10.58
C LYS A 461 12.90 -26.26 -12.03
N PRO A 462 14.10 -25.92 -12.49
CA PRO A 462 14.35 -25.68 -13.90
C PRO A 462 14.09 -26.93 -14.73
N LYS A 463 13.70 -26.77 -15.99
CA LYS A 463 13.46 -27.86 -16.96
C LYS A 463 14.69 -28.12 -17.82
N THR A 464 15.86 -27.91 -17.30
CA THR A 464 17.17 -28.13 -17.86
C THR A 464 18.04 -28.94 -16.90
N ASP A 465 19.31 -29.09 -17.20
CA ASP A 465 20.30 -29.74 -16.33
C ASP A 465 20.76 -28.85 -15.14
N GLU A 466 20.22 -27.61 -15.04
CA GLU A 466 20.43 -26.73 -13.91
C GLU A 466 19.91 -27.36 -12.60
N PRO A 467 20.61 -27.11 -11.47
CA PRO A 467 20.24 -27.72 -10.19
C PRO A 467 18.89 -27.24 -9.67
N ASN A 468 18.12 -28.16 -9.11
CA ASN A 468 16.95 -27.78 -8.32
C ASN A 468 17.40 -27.12 -7.01
N THR A 469 16.73 -26.05 -6.61
CA THR A 469 16.99 -25.38 -5.32
C THR A 469 15.73 -25.40 -4.44
N ASP A 470 15.93 -25.51 -3.13
CA ASP A 470 14.86 -25.40 -2.15
C ASP A 470 15.29 -24.63 -0.91
N PHE A 471 14.36 -23.84 -0.39
CA PHE A 471 14.59 -22.97 0.75
C PHE A 471 13.50 -23.18 1.80
N THR A 472 13.91 -23.19 3.08
CA THR A 472 12.97 -23.19 4.20
C THR A 472 13.36 -22.06 5.15
N ASN A 473 12.44 -21.14 5.35
CA ASN A 473 12.67 -19.93 6.14
C ASN A 473 11.72 -19.83 7.32
N VAL A 474 12.24 -19.24 8.40
CA VAL A 474 11.45 -18.88 9.58
C VAL A 474 11.56 -17.38 9.79
N SER A 475 10.41 -16.69 9.83
CA SER A 475 10.29 -15.27 10.12
C SER A 475 9.51 -15.08 11.42
N GLY A 476 9.77 -13.99 12.13
CA GLY A 476 9.05 -13.67 13.35
C GLY A 476 9.10 -12.19 13.66
N SER A 477 8.11 -11.68 14.38
CA SER A 477 8.10 -10.28 14.81
C SER A 477 7.59 -10.15 16.24
N PHE A 478 8.07 -9.09 16.88
CA PHE A 478 7.59 -8.57 18.14
C PHE A 478 7.35 -7.08 18.01
N GLY A 479 6.18 -6.62 18.44
CA GLY A 479 5.78 -5.21 18.42
C GLY A 479 5.31 -4.76 19.80
N LEU A 480 5.62 -3.51 20.14
CA LEU A 480 5.13 -2.81 21.31
C LEU A 480 4.63 -1.43 20.89
N VAL A 481 3.38 -1.11 21.24
CA VAL A 481 2.83 0.24 21.13
C VAL A 481 2.47 0.76 22.50
N LEU A 482 2.97 1.95 22.80
CA LEU A 482 2.67 2.72 23.99
C LEU A 482 1.88 3.98 23.61
N THR A 483 0.72 4.18 24.21
CA THR A 483 -0.12 5.38 24.01
C THR A 483 -0.23 6.15 25.34
N PRO A 484 0.84 6.86 25.77
CA PRO A 484 0.87 7.50 27.09
C PRO A 484 -0.12 8.64 27.23
N ALA A 485 -0.54 9.24 26.12
CA ALA A 485 -1.58 10.25 26.04
C ALA A 485 -2.30 10.14 24.70
N GLU A 486 -3.56 10.57 24.60
CA GLU A 486 -4.34 10.53 23.33
C GLU A 486 -3.59 11.07 22.08
N PRO A 487 -2.83 12.19 22.17
CA PRO A 487 -2.15 12.72 21.00
C PRO A 487 -0.79 12.06 20.71
N VAL A 488 -0.33 11.08 21.49
CA VAL A 488 1.03 10.52 21.37
C VAL A 488 1.02 9.01 21.34
N SER A 489 1.70 8.43 20.36
CA SER A 489 1.96 6.99 20.24
C SER A 489 3.45 6.75 20.04
N VAL A 490 4.03 5.81 20.77
CA VAL A 490 5.41 5.33 20.60
C VAL A 490 5.35 3.86 20.24
N ALA A 491 5.94 3.50 19.12
CA ALA A 491 5.96 2.12 18.65
C ALA A 491 7.39 1.61 18.53
N PHE A 492 7.57 0.34 18.91
CA PHE A 492 8.81 -0.41 18.68
C PHE A 492 8.47 -1.69 17.95
N SER A 493 9.26 -2.02 16.96
CA SER A 493 9.15 -3.26 16.20
C SER A 493 10.51 -3.93 16.10
N LEU A 494 10.55 -5.23 16.38
CA LEU A 494 11.70 -6.09 16.14
C LEU A 494 11.22 -7.23 15.25
N ALA A 495 11.83 -7.39 14.08
CA ALA A 495 11.42 -8.41 13.13
C ALA A 495 12.64 -9.15 12.54
N ARG A 496 12.59 -10.48 12.58
CA ARG A 496 13.43 -11.34 11.75
C ARG A 496 12.62 -11.71 10.50
N ALA A 497 13.13 -11.35 9.36
CA ALA A 497 12.52 -11.65 8.08
C ALA A 497 13.51 -12.38 7.15
N SER A 498 12.99 -13.07 6.15
CA SER A 498 13.82 -13.79 5.19
C SER A 498 13.30 -13.57 3.78
N ARG A 499 14.21 -13.59 2.79
CA ARG A 499 13.89 -13.58 1.36
C ARG A 499 14.62 -14.72 0.67
N ASN A 500 13.92 -15.51 -0.11
CA ASN A 500 14.58 -16.45 -1.03
C ASN A 500 15.26 -15.69 -2.17
N PRO A 501 16.34 -16.22 -2.74
CA PRO A 501 16.84 -15.72 -4.00
C PRO A 501 15.71 -15.68 -5.04
N ALA A 502 15.70 -14.65 -5.86
CA ALA A 502 14.77 -14.54 -6.98
C ALA A 502 15.18 -15.52 -8.08
N LEU A 503 14.26 -15.80 -8.98
CA LEU A 503 14.48 -16.77 -10.05
C LEU A 503 15.59 -16.33 -11.00
N GLU A 504 15.67 -15.04 -11.30
CA GLU A 504 16.73 -14.42 -12.08
C GLU A 504 18.10 -14.49 -11.39
N GLU A 505 18.13 -14.33 -10.06
CA GLU A 505 19.36 -14.45 -9.27
C GLU A 505 19.93 -15.87 -9.28
N LEU A 506 19.07 -16.88 -9.48
CA LEU A 506 19.47 -18.28 -9.52
C LEU A 506 19.84 -18.76 -10.93
N TYR A 507 19.07 -18.37 -11.98
CA TYR A 507 19.05 -19.10 -13.24
C TYR A 507 19.20 -18.23 -14.50
N PHE A 508 19.42 -16.92 -14.40
CA PHE A 508 19.65 -16.10 -15.59
C PHE A 508 21.04 -16.38 -16.18
N HIS A 509 21.09 -16.44 -17.52
CA HIS A 509 22.35 -16.55 -18.27
C HIS A 509 22.20 -15.85 -19.62
N GLY A 510 22.93 -14.74 -19.81
CA GLY A 510 22.98 -14.07 -21.11
C GLY A 510 22.94 -12.55 -21.04
N PRO A 511 22.99 -11.91 -22.21
CA PRO A 511 22.89 -10.48 -22.31
C PRO A 511 21.52 -9.99 -21.90
N HIS A 512 21.49 -8.88 -21.18
CA HIS A 512 20.27 -8.17 -20.79
C HIS A 512 20.46 -6.67 -21.04
N PRO A 513 20.17 -6.19 -22.25
CA PRO A 513 20.39 -4.80 -22.65
C PRO A 513 19.66 -3.81 -21.73
N GLY A 514 18.44 -4.12 -21.28
CA GLY A 514 17.70 -3.32 -20.32
C GLY A 514 18.44 -3.07 -19.01
N ASN A 515 19.34 -3.95 -18.60
CA ASN A 515 20.23 -3.78 -17.44
C ASN A 515 21.67 -3.39 -17.83
N ASN A 516 21.95 -3.24 -19.12
CA ASN A 516 23.27 -2.94 -19.69
C ASN A 516 24.36 -3.90 -19.19
N ALA A 517 24.04 -5.20 -19.11
CA ALA A 517 24.95 -6.22 -18.60
C ALA A 517 24.62 -7.61 -19.17
N VAL A 518 25.63 -8.49 -19.21
CA VAL A 518 25.41 -9.92 -19.25
C VAL A 518 25.21 -10.37 -17.81
N GLU A 519 24.10 -11.05 -17.53
CA GLU A 519 23.73 -11.50 -16.20
C GLU A 519 23.94 -13.02 -16.05
N ASN A 520 24.70 -13.41 -15.04
CA ASN A 520 24.89 -14.81 -14.68
C ASN A 520 24.29 -15.08 -13.29
N GLY A 521 23.29 -15.94 -13.26
CA GLY A 521 22.68 -16.45 -12.04
C GLY A 521 23.63 -17.36 -11.25
N ASN A 522 23.30 -17.57 -10.00
CA ASN A 522 24.07 -18.44 -9.12
C ASN A 522 23.13 -19.34 -8.30
N PRO A 523 22.99 -20.63 -8.67
CA PRO A 523 22.13 -21.58 -7.95
C PRO A 523 22.59 -21.90 -6.51
N ASP A 524 23.82 -21.53 -6.14
CA ASP A 524 24.39 -21.77 -4.81
C ASP A 524 24.04 -20.66 -3.79
N LEU A 525 23.26 -19.65 -4.18
CA LEU A 525 22.83 -18.57 -3.30
C LEU A 525 21.96 -19.08 -2.14
N ASN A 526 22.21 -18.51 -0.96
CA ASN A 526 21.39 -18.71 0.24
C ASN A 526 20.23 -17.72 0.30
N SER A 527 19.25 -18.00 1.17
CA SER A 527 18.23 -17.01 1.53
C SER A 527 18.85 -15.85 2.28
N GLU A 528 18.43 -14.62 1.97
CA GLU A 528 18.73 -13.45 2.78
C GLU A 528 18.00 -13.53 4.13
N HIS A 529 18.67 -13.14 5.19
CA HIS A 529 18.10 -13.08 6.54
C HIS A 529 18.29 -11.69 7.13
N SER A 530 17.20 -10.98 7.37
CA SER A 530 17.26 -9.67 8.00
C SER A 530 16.83 -9.71 9.45
N LEU A 531 17.48 -8.91 10.29
CA LEU A 531 17.04 -8.55 11.64
C LEU A 531 16.88 -7.04 11.69
N GLY A 532 15.63 -6.58 11.69
CA GLY A 532 15.25 -5.18 11.68
C GLY A 532 14.72 -4.72 13.03
N PHE A 533 15.10 -3.52 13.43
CA PHE A 533 14.54 -2.81 14.58
C PHE A 533 14.09 -1.43 14.15
N ASP A 534 12.84 -1.08 14.48
CA ASP A 534 12.24 0.23 14.26
C ASP A 534 11.79 0.84 15.57
N ALA A 535 11.93 2.17 15.69
CA ALA A 535 11.40 2.98 16.78
C ALA A 535 10.69 4.20 16.19
N SER A 536 9.38 4.30 16.39
CA SER A 536 8.54 5.36 15.85
C SER A 536 7.94 6.19 16.97
N LEU A 537 7.97 7.51 16.81
CA LEU A 537 7.23 8.47 17.61
C LEU A 537 6.18 9.13 16.72
N ARG A 538 4.93 9.05 17.11
CA ARG A 538 3.78 9.63 16.40
C ARG A 538 3.03 10.58 17.30
N TRP A 539 2.56 11.67 16.73
CA TRP A 539 1.67 12.59 17.42
C TRP A 539 0.57 13.06 16.48
N ARG A 540 -0.64 13.23 17.00
CA ARG A 540 -1.80 13.67 16.22
C ARG A 540 -2.77 14.44 17.11
N ASN A 541 -2.90 15.73 16.82
CA ASN A 541 -3.91 16.59 17.43
C ASN A 541 -4.44 17.60 16.40
N GLN A 542 -5.26 18.55 16.84
CA GLN A 542 -5.87 19.54 15.93
C GLN A 542 -4.89 20.58 15.35
N VAL A 543 -3.68 20.69 15.91
CA VAL A 543 -2.68 21.67 15.50
C VAL A 543 -1.52 21.05 14.77
N ALA A 544 -1.13 19.84 15.16
CA ALA A 544 0.02 19.16 14.58
C ALA A 544 -0.20 17.66 14.49
N SER A 545 0.29 17.07 13.42
CA SER A 545 0.43 15.63 13.26
C SER A 545 1.80 15.29 12.67
N GLY A 546 2.29 14.10 12.92
CA GLY A 546 3.54 13.66 12.35
C GLY A 546 4.03 12.35 12.90
N GLU A 547 5.03 11.83 12.23
CA GLU A 547 5.77 10.64 12.59
C GLU A 547 7.27 10.86 12.37
N VAL A 548 8.06 10.32 13.28
CA VAL A 548 9.52 10.16 13.10
C VAL A 548 9.84 8.72 13.41
N THR A 549 10.46 8.03 12.48
CA THR A 549 10.89 6.63 12.64
C THR A 549 12.38 6.50 12.41
N PHE A 550 13.07 5.90 13.36
CA PHE A 550 14.45 5.43 13.22
C PHE A 550 14.44 3.94 12.97
N PHE A 551 15.29 3.49 12.06
CA PHE A 551 15.39 2.08 11.74
C PHE A 551 16.85 1.62 11.59
N VAL A 552 17.07 0.37 11.91
CA VAL A 552 18.31 -0.36 11.58
C VAL A 552 17.94 -1.76 11.14
N ASN A 553 18.56 -2.23 10.08
CA ASN A 553 18.37 -3.58 9.54
C ASN A 553 19.73 -4.19 9.22
N GLN A 554 20.05 -5.31 9.89
CA GLN A 554 21.20 -6.15 9.59
C GLN A 554 20.72 -7.26 8.66
N ILE A 555 21.37 -7.43 7.51
CA ILE A 555 21.00 -8.41 6.50
C ILE A 555 22.20 -9.31 6.27
N ASN A 556 22.06 -10.58 6.57
CA ASN A 556 23.03 -11.59 6.24
C ASN A 556 22.73 -12.16 4.86
N ASP A 557 23.77 -12.50 4.11
CA ASP A 557 23.68 -13.06 2.76
C ASP A 557 22.89 -12.13 1.78
N PHE A 558 23.07 -10.79 1.89
CA PHE A 558 22.46 -9.84 0.98
C PHE A 558 22.93 -10.09 -0.44
N ILE A 559 22.00 -10.32 -1.38
CA ILE A 559 22.29 -10.65 -2.77
C ILE A 559 22.41 -9.35 -3.58
N PHE A 560 23.48 -9.24 -4.34
CA PHE A 560 23.74 -8.09 -5.21
C PHE A 560 24.46 -8.52 -6.49
N ARG A 561 24.40 -7.70 -7.53
CA ARG A 561 25.15 -7.91 -8.76
C ARG A 561 26.58 -7.40 -8.58
N ARG A 562 27.55 -8.25 -8.85
CA ARG A 562 28.96 -7.93 -8.87
C ARG A 562 29.47 -7.98 -10.31
N PHE A 563 30.19 -6.96 -10.74
CA PHE A 563 30.90 -6.97 -12.01
C PHE A 563 32.13 -7.88 -11.91
N THR A 564 32.25 -8.82 -12.86
CA THR A 564 33.36 -9.80 -12.86
C THR A 564 34.65 -9.22 -13.39
N GLY A 565 34.54 -8.18 -14.19
CA GLY A 565 35.67 -7.64 -14.86
C GLY A 565 35.80 -8.01 -16.32
N ALA A 566 35.03 -8.90 -16.76
CA ALA A 566 34.98 -9.30 -18.16
C ALA A 566 33.98 -8.43 -18.92
N VAL A 567 34.23 -8.31 -20.21
CA VAL A 567 33.26 -7.80 -21.18
C VAL A 567 32.98 -8.93 -22.15
N ASP A 568 31.70 -9.22 -22.36
CA ASP A 568 31.30 -10.21 -23.34
C ASP A 568 31.66 -9.70 -24.76
N LYS A 569 32.28 -10.55 -25.55
CA LYS A 569 32.82 -10.15 -26.85
C LYS A 569 31.76 -10.05 -27.94
N GLU A 570 30.63 -10.73 -27.73
CA GLU A 570 29.55 -10.80 -28.71
C GLU A 570 28.61 -9.60 -28.54
N SER A 571 28.16 -9.36 -27.31
CA SER A 571 27.27 -8.26 -27.00
C SER A 571 27.97 -6.94 -26.65
N GLY A 572 29.28 -6.96 -26.34
CA GLY A 572 30.00 -5.80 -25.84
C GLY A 572 29.63 -5.37 -24.41
N LEU A 573 28.74 -6.09 -23.75
CA LEU A 573 28.22 -5.76 -22.42
C LEU A 573 29.16 -6.27 -21.31
N ALA A 574 29.13 -5.58 -20.17
CA ALA A 574 29.86 -6.00 -18.98
C ALA A 574 29.25 -7.26 -18.38
N VAL A 575 30.08 -8.23 -18.00
CA VAL A 575 29.64 -9.48 -17.37
C VAL A 575 29.43 -9.28 -15.87
N THR A 576 28.26 -9.60 -15.38
CA THR A 576 27.91 -9.57 -13.97
C THR A 576 27.52 -10.96 -13.46
N GLU A 577 27.72 -11.19 -12.17
CA GLU A 577 27.32 -12.38 -11.41
C GLU A 577 26.54 -11.96 -10.18
N PHE A 578 25.58 -12.79 -9.76
CA PHE A 578 24.92 -12.61 -8.47
C PHE A 578 25.79 -13.21 -7.36
N ASP A 579 26.11 -12.37 -6.38
CA ASP A 579 26.98 -12.66 -5.24
C ASP A 579 26.30 -12.25 -3.94
N GLN A 580 26.85 -12.66 -2.79
CA GLN A 580 26.30 -12.39 -1.47
C GLN A 580 27.33 -11.77 -0.53
N ALA A 581 26.89 -10.83 0.28
CA ALA A 581 27.67 -10.26 1.37
C ALA A 581 26.75 -9.80 2.51
N ASP A 582 27.27 -9.77 3.72
CA ASP A 582 26.56 -9.16 4.83
C ASP A 582 26.41 -7.66 4.62
N ALA A 583 25.20 -7.15 4.87
CA ALA A 583 24.84 -5.76 4.69
C ALA A 583 24.18 -5.18 5.93
N ARG A 584 24.33 -3.87 6.10
CA ARG A 584 23.65 -3.10 7.15
C ARG A 584 23.00 -1.87 6.54
N MET A 585 21.74 -1.67 6.86
CA MET A 585 21.01 -0.46 6.54
C MET A 585 20.57 0.23 7.82
N ALA A 586 20.72 1.55 7.87
CA ALA A 586 20.24 2.35 9.00
C ALA A 586 19.78 3.72 8.49
N GLY A 587 18.76 4.28 9.12
CA GLY A 587 18.24 5.56 8.66
C GLY A 587 17.16 6.14 9.55
N MET A 588 16.60 7.22 9.04
CA MET A 588 15.50 7.94 9.63
C MET A 588 14.56 8.42 8.53
N GLU A 589 13.28 8.34 8.81
CA GLU A 589 12.21 8.91 7.99
C GLU A 589 11.28 9.74 8.87
N SER A 590 10.80 10.86 8.35
CA SER A 590 9.90 11.71 9.09
C SER A 590 8.94 12.47 8.20
N HIS A 591 7.74 12.70 8.74
CA HIS A 591 6.74 13.61 8.19
C HIS A 591 6.10 14.40 9.32
N ILE A 592 5.96 15.70 9.13
CA ILE A 592 5.38 16.64 10.09
C ILE A 592 4.45 17.58 9.37
N ASP A 593 3.26 17.78 9.91
CA ASP A 593 2.26 18.72 9.43
C ASP A 593 1.78 19.60 10.60
N VAL A 594 1.97 20.91 10.53
CA VAL A 594 1.71 21.86 11.62
C VAL A 594 0.84 23.01 11.14
N ARG A 595 -0.30 23.22 11.81
CA ARG A 595 -1.15 24.38 11.59
C ARG A 595 -0.59 25.61 12.33
N VAL A 596 0.09 26.51 11.61
CA VAL A 596 0.69 27.73 12.15
C VAL A 596 -0.29 28.90 12.21
N ALA A 597 -1.38 28.85 11.43
CA ALA A 597 -2.47 29.83 11.47
C ALA A 597 -3.80 29.12 11.11
N PRO A 598 -4.98 29.71 11.28
CA PRO A 598 -6.27 29.04 11.07
C PRO A 598 -6.44 28.32 9.73
N ILE A 599 -5.78 28.82 8.69
CA ILE A 599 -5.82 28.24 7.33
C ILE A 599 -4.43 27.94 6.76
N VAL A 600 -3.35 28.18 7.53
CA VAL A 600 -1.97 27.98 7.05
C VAL A 600 -1.35 26.81 7.77
N TRP A 601 -0.87 25.86 6.97
CA TRP A 601 -0.16 24.67 7.40
C TRP A 601 1.26 24.69 6.84
N VAL A 602 2.18 24.16 7.63
CA VAL A 602 3.57 23.95 7.22
C VAL A 602 3.86 22.47 7.32
N GLU A 603 4.30 21.90 6.23
CA GLU A 603 4.71 20.51 6.13
C GLU A 603 6.23 20.40 6.08
N GLY A 604 6.77 19.31 6.61
CA GLY A 604 8.19 19.00 6.56
C GLY A 604 8.42 17.50 6.62
N GLY A 605 9.49 17.06 5.97
CA GLY A 605 9.91 15.67 5.98
C GLY A 605 11.43 15.56 5.80
N LEU A 606 11.98 14.47 6.29
CA LEU A 606 13.38 14.13 6.09
C LEU A 606 13.53 12.63 5.96
N ASP A 607 14.16 12.20 4.87
CA ASP A 607 14.46 10.81 4.59
C ASP A 607 15.97 10.64 4.46
N TYR A 608 16.50 9.75 5.25
CA TYR A 608 17.91 9.37 5.21
C TYR A 608 18.05 7.87 5.35
N VAL A 609 18.80 7.28 4.44
CA VAL A 609 19.22 5.88 4.54
C VAL A 609 20.69 5.77 4.19
N ARG A 610 21.39 4.98 4.99
CA ARG A 610 22.76 4.54 4.74
C ARG A 610 22.75 3.03 4.63
N GLY A 611 23.30 2.52 3.53
CA GLY A 611 23.51 1.09 3.27
C GLY A 611 24.99 0.79 3.08
N ASP A 612 25.48 -0.24 3.74
CA ASP A 612 26.87 -0.69 3.66
C ASP A 612 26.90 -2.22 3.47
N LEU A 613 27.69 -2.72 2.52
CA LEU A 613 28.12 -4.12 2.42
C LEU A 613 29.28 -4.31 3.41
N THR A 614 28.95 -4.76 4.61
CA THR A 614 29.88 -4.71 5.77
C THR A 614 31.07 -5.62 5.61
N ALA A 615 30.91 -6.77 4.94
CA ALA A 615 32.00 -7.70 4.68
C ALA A 615 33.00 -7.19 3.61
N LEU A 616 32.57 -6.25 2.76
CA LEU A 616 33.37 -5.72 1.65
C LEU A 616 33.88 -4.29 1.90
N ASP A 617 33.43 -3.65 2.99
CA ASP A 617 33.69 -2.23 3.29
C ASP A 617 33.30 -1.29 2.12
N GLN A 618 32.15 -1.55 1.51
CA GLN A 618 31.64 -0.82 0.35
C GLN A 618 30.22 -0.30 0.63
N PRO A 619 29.81 0.83 0.03
CA PRO A 619 28.41 1.19 -0.01
C PRO A 619 27.57 0.12 -0.71
N MET A 620 26.32 -0.05 -0.28
CA MET A 620 25.35 -0.81 -1.06
C MET A 620 25.03 -0.08 -2.37
N PRO A 621 24.77 -0.82 -3.48
CA PRO A 621 24.38 -0.21 -4.74
C PRO A 621 22.99 0.46 -4.63
N ARG A 622 22.80 1.57 -5.36
CA ARG A 622 21.54 2.28 -5.56
C ARG A 622 20.82 2.69 -4.28
N VAL A 623 21.57 3.22 -3.32
CA VAL A 623 21.01 3.82 -2.10
C VAL A 623 20.57 5.25 -2.39
N PRO A 624 19.30 5.64 -2.11
CA PRO A 624 18.84 7.00 -2.35
C PRO A 624 19.63 8.03 -1.52
N PRO A 625 19.83 9.24 -2.04
CA PRO A 625 20.47 10.33 -1.30
C PRO A 625 19.59 10.83 -0.14
N LEU A 626 20.19 11.59 0.79
CA LEU A 626 19.45 12.35 1.79
C LEU A 626 18.46 13.29 1.07
N ARG A 627 17.19 13.24 1.48
CA ARG A 627 16.11 14.06 0.92
C ARG A 627 15.37 14.79 2.04
N GLY A 628 15.17 16.10 1.86
CA GLY A 628 14.31 16.94 2.67
C GLY A 628 13.07 17.37 1.88
N LEU A 629 11.94 17.42 2.55
CA LEU A 629 10.68 17.95 2.03
C LEU A 629 10.27 19.16 2.89
N ALA A 630 9.77 20.22 2.28
CA ALA A 630 9.20 21.36 2.99
C ALA A 630 8.08 21.98 2.16
N GLY A 631 6.93 22.24 2.80
CA GLY A 631 5.76 22.78 2.15
C GLY A 631 5.05 23.85 2.99
N VAL A 632 4.33 24.73 2.30
CA VAL A 632 3.39 25.67 2.91
C VAL A 632 2.06 25.53 2.22
N HIS A 633 1.03 25.18 2.98
CA HIS A 633 -0.31 24.89 2.47
C HIS A 633 -1.35 25.85 3.07
N LEU A 634 -2.27 26.26 2.23
CA LEU A 634 -3.47 26.98 2.60
C LEU A 634 -4.65 26.01 2.56
N ARG A 635 -5.17 25.62 3.74
CA ARG A 635 -6.31 24.70 3.87
C ARG A 635 -7.52 25.45 4.41
N ARG A 636 -8.62 25.46 3.65
CA ARG A 636 -9.86 26.06 4.09
C ARG A 636 -11.05 25.23 3.58
N ASN A 637 -11.76 24.56 4.48
CA ASN A 637 -12.81 23.61 4.16
C ASN A 637 -12.27 22.52 3.19
N ALA A 638 -12.85 22.44 2.00
CA ALA A 638 -12.48 21.51 0.95
C ALA A 638 -11.49 22.09 -0.09
N PHE A 639 -10.98 23.30 0.14
CA PHE A 639 -9.96 23.93 -0.70
C PHE A 639 -8.59 23.77 -0.04
N GLU A 640 -7.62 23.34 -0.83
CA GLU A 640 -6.21 23.28 -0.45
C GLU A 640 -5.34 23.79 -1.59
N ALA A 641 -4.36 24.62 -1.29
CA ALA A 641 -3.34 25.03 -2.24
C ALA A 641 -2.01 25.13 -1.53
N GLY A 642 -0.92 24.81 -2.21
CA GLY A 642 0.39 24.78 -1.57
C GLY A 642 1.54 24.89 -2.55
N ILE A 643 2.71 25.10 -1.94
CA ILE A 643 4.02 25.04 -2.58
C ILE A 643 4.85 24.07 -1.77
N ASP A 644 5.37 23.02 -2.44
CA ASP A 644 6.26 22.03 -1.87
C ASP A 644 7.63 22.13 -2.52
N GLY A 645 8.67 22.01 -1.71
CA GLY A 645 10.05 21.91 -2.15
C GLY A 645 10.62 20.55 -1.78
N THR A 646 11.28 19.91 -2.73
CA THR A 646 12.10 18.72 -2.52
C THR A 646 13.56 19.11 -2.64
N PHE A 647 14.34 18.83 -1.59
CA PHE A 647 15.75 19.16 -1.46
C PHE A 647 16.55 17.87 -1.35
N THR A 648 17.26 17.52 -2.40
CA THR A 648 18.02 16.27 -2.48
C THR A 648 19.51 16.57 -2.45
N ALA A 649 20.23 15.94 -1.53
CA ALA A 649 21.67 16.05 -1.45
C ALA A 649 22.36 15.29 -2.60
N LYS A 650 23.62 15.58 -2.83
CA LYS A 650 24.42 14.73 -3.74
C LYS A 650 24.55 13.31 -3.18
N GLN A 651 24.64 12.34 -4.08
CA GLN A 651 24.99 10.97 -3.74
C GLN A 651 26.36 10.63 -4.35
N ASP A 652 27.37 10.61 -3.50
CA ASP A 652 28.75 10.26 -3.88
C ASP A 652 29.23 8.94 -3.22
N ARG A 653 28.39 8.34 -2.34
CA ARG A 653 28.62 7.01 -1.80
C ARG A 653 28.03 5.98 -2.75
N VAL A 654 28.82 5.55 -3.72
CA VAL A 654 28.43 4.63 -4.78
C VAL A 654 29.19 3.32 -4.67
N TYR A 655 28.58 2.22 -5.10
CA TYR A 655 29.21 0.92 -5.16
C TYR A 655 30.30 0.89 -6.25
N ALA A 656 31.52 0.58 -5.87
CA ALA A 656 32.69 0.70 -6.73
C ALA A 656 33.50 -0.59 -6.93
N LEU A 657 33.06 -1.74 -6.42
CA LEU A 657 33.76 -3.00 -6.62
C LEU A 657 33.56 -3.53 -8.04
N GLY A 658 34.60 -3.53 -8.80
CA GLY A 658 34.59 -4.19 -10.09
C GLY A 658 35.46 -3.66 -11.17
N PHE A 659 36.27 -2.56 -11.06
CA PHE A 659 37.26 -2.30 -12.10
C PHE A 659 38.21 -1.14 -11.81
N SER A 660 39.50 -1.41 -11.88
CA SER A 660 40.48 -0.34 -12.11
C SER A 660 40.46 0.01 -13.62
N GLY A 661 39.86 1.12 -13.97
CA GLY A 661 40.08 1.77 -15.27
C GLY A 661 38.94 1.79 -16.27
N THR A 662 37.76 1.21 -16.00
CA THR A 662 36.57 1.39 -16.83
C THR A 662 35.37 1.77 -15.98
N THR A 663 34.57 2.72 -16.47
CA THR A 663 33.38 3.31 -15.84
C THR A 663 32.18 2.34 -15.78
N ILE A 664 32.37 1.11 -15.34
CA ILE A 664 31.31 0.11 -15.19
C ILE A 664 30.96 -0.01 -13.72
N GLY A 665 30.82 1.09 -13.02
CA GLY A 665 30.36 1.17 -11.65
C GLY A 665 29.15 2.09 -11.57
N GLU A 666 28.52 2.14 -10.42
CA GLU A 666 27.52 3.14 -10.14
C GLU A 666 28.15 4.54 -10.14
N THR A 667 27.56 5.49 -10.88
CA THR A 667 28.03 6.86 -10.97
C THR A 667 27.42 7.74 -9.87
N PRO A 668 28.17 8.71 -9.31
CA PRO A 668 27.60 9.68 -8.40
C PRO A 668 26.60 10.62 -9.10
N THR A 669 25.73 11.26 -8.31
CA THR A 669 24.81 12.29 -8.79
C THR A 669 24.89 13.54 -7.96
N ASP A 670 24.75 14.70 -8.59
CA ASP A 670 24.67 15.98 -7.90
C ASP A 670 23.36 16.15 -7.14
N GLY A 671 23.37 16.99 -6.10
CA GLY A 671 22.18 17.40 -5.39
C GLY A 671 21.32 18.34 -6.22
N TYR A 672 20.02 18.38 -5.93
CA TYR A 672 19.08 19.23 -6.65
C TYR A 672 17.94 19.72 -5.74
N ASN A 673 17.27 20.78 -6.19
CA ASN A 673 16.07 21.30 -5.55
C ASN A 673 14.98 21.47 -6.61
N VAL A 674 13.80 20.92 -6.36
CA VAL A 674 12.63 21.09 -7.22
C VAL A 674 11.44 21.59 -6.42
N ALA A 675 10.60 22.38 -7.08
CA ALA A 675 9.39 22.94 -6.46
C ALA A 675 8.15 22.42 -7.20
N LYS A 676 7.12 22.06 -6.42
CA LYS A 676 5.77 21.74 -6.86
C LYS A 676 4.81 22.84 -6.36
N ILE A 677 3.90 23.30 -7.22
CA ILE A 677 2.81 24.19 -6.85
C ILE A 677 1.51 23.48 -7.17
N PHE A 678 0.56 23.50 -6.26
CA PHE A 678 -0.72 22.87 -6.52
C PHE A 678 -1.90 23.64 -5.92
N ALA A 679 -3.09 23.38 -6.46
CA ALA A 679 -4.36 23.79 -5.90
C ALA A 679 -5.41 22.69 -6.12
N SER A 680 -6.13 22.32 -5.08
CA SER A 680 -7.14 21.27 -5.08
C SER A 680 -8.44 21.80 -4.47
N TYR A 681 -9.57 21.46 -5.07
CA TYR A 681 -10.89 21.84 -4.57
C TYR A 681 -11.87 20.68 -4.69
N THR A 682 -12.50 20.32 -3.57
CA THR A 682 -13.53 19.29 -3.51
C THR A 682 -14.90 19.94 -3.29
N PHE A 683 -15.89 19.61 -4.11
CA PHE A 683 -17.24 20.14 -4.03
C PHE A 683 -18.29 19.07 -4.29
N GLY A 684 -19.47 19.23 -3.69
CA GLY A 684 -20.59 18.32 -3.86
C GLY A 684 -21.48 18.72 -5.04
N THR A 685 -21.91 17.73 -5.84
CA THR A 685 -22.99 17.89 -6.83
C THR A 685 -23.96 16.71 -6.69
N GLY A 686 -25.14 16.97 -6.13
CA GLY A 686 -26.07 15.87 -5.79
C GLY A 686 -25.42 14.87 -4.85
N THR A 687 -25.32 13.59 -5.26
CA THR A 687 -24.71 12.50 -4.50
C THR A 687 -23.19 12.39 -4.67
N ALA A 688 -22.60 13.19 -5.54
CA ALA A 688 -21.21 13.05 -5.93
C ALA A 688 -20.30 14.09 -5.25
N ALA A 689 -19.13 13.64 -4.78
CA ALA A 689 -18.00 14.47 -4.41
C ALA A 689 -17.05 14.60 -5.61
N ASN A 690 -16.79 15.84 -6.04
CA ASN A 690 -15.95 16.16 -7.18
C ASN A 690 -14.67 16.81 -6.67
N THR A 691 -13.51 16.36 -7.10
CA THR A 691 -12.22 16.97 -6.77
C THR A 691 -11.52 17.37 -8.05
N ILE A 692 -11.10 18.62 -8.13
CA ILE A 692 -10.23 19.14 -9.20
C ILE A 692 -8.91 19.51 -8.56
N THR A 693 -7.82 19.01 -9.11
CA THR A 693 -6.45 19.37 -8.73
C THR A 693 -5.69 19.92 -9.94
N LEU A 694 -5.12 21.10 -9.78
CA LEU A 694 -4.17 21.71 -10.70
C LEU A 694 -2.78 21.60 -10.09
N ARG A 695 -1.80 21.19 -10.86
CA ARG A 695 -0.43 21.00 -10.37
C ARG A 695 0.60 21.48 -11.39
N LEU A 696 1.67 22.07 -10.88
CA LEU A 696 2.84 22.46 -11.64
C LEU A 696 4.05 21.81 -10.97
N ASP A 697 4.50 20.68 -11.50
CA ASP A 697 5.66 19.95 -11.05
C ASP A 697 6.93 20.57 -11.67
N ASN A 698 8.04 20.46 -10.95
CA ASN A 698 9.30 21.10 -11.34
C ASN A 698 9.08 22.55 -11.84
N ALA A 699 8.40 23.36 -11.02
CA ALA A 699 7.96 24.71 -11.38
C ALA A 699 9.12 25.62 -11.82
N THR A 700 10.32 25.39 -11.28
CA THR A 700 11.56 26.11 -11.59
C THR A 700 12.23 25.65 -12.88
N ASN A 701 11.77 24.54 -13.49
CA ASN A 701 12.38 23.88 -14.64
C ASN A 701 13.85 23.51 -14.38
N THR A 702 14.11 23.00 -13.17
CA THR A 702 15.44 22.58 -12.74
C THR A 702 15.89 21.37 -13.55
N LEU A 703 17.10 21.42 -14.09
CA LEU A 703 17.78 20.27 -14.67
C LEU A 703 18.33 19.41 -13.53
N TYR A 704 17.86 18.19 -13.41
CA TYR A 704 18.32 17.29 -12.34
C TYR A 704 18.28 15.82 -12.78
N ARG A 705 18.96 14.97 -12.01
CA ARG A 705 19.07 13.52 -12.24
C ARG A 705 18.75 12.78 -10.95
N ASN A 706 17.74 11.92 -10.99
CA ASN A 706 17.41 11.05 -9.85
C ASN A 706 18.45 9.92 -9.78
N HIS A 707 19.09 9.75 -8.62
CA HIS A 707 20.14 8.76 -8.41
C HIS A 707 19.71 7.32 -8.72
N LEU A 708 18.43 6.99 -8.48
CA LEU A 708 17.88 5.66 -8.72
C LEU A 708 17.37 5.44 -10.16
N ASN A 709 17.37 6.47 -11.00
CA ASN A 709 17.01 6.34 -12.41
C ASN A 709 18.13 5.62 -13.17
N TYR A 710 17.79 4.58 -13.91
CA TYR A 710 18.75 3.85 -14.74
C TYR A 710 19.28 4.70 -15.91
N LEU A 711 18.52 5.73 -16.34
CA LEU A 711 18.91 6.67 -17.37
C LEU A 711 19.71 7.87 -16.84
N LYS A 712 20.06 7.92 -15.57
CA LYS A 712 20.66 9.12 -14.95
C LYS A 712 21.91 9.64 -15.65
N ASP A 713 22.69 8.77 -16.28
CA ASP A 713 23.90 9.14 -17.00
C ASP A 713 23.62 9.60 -18.44
N LEU A 714 22.44 9.26 -18.97
CA LEU A 714 22.05 9.50 -20.36
C LEU A 714 21.07 10.67 -20.48
N ALA A 715 20.10 10.78 -19.57
CA ALA A 715 19.05 11.78 -19.62
C ALA A 715 18.76 12.40 -18.24
N PRO A 716 18.42 13.71 -18.20
CA PRO A 716 17.84 14.32 -17.00
C PRO A 716 16.38 13.90 -16.83
N GLU A 717 15.85 14.19 -15.64
CA GLU A 717 14.43 14.01 -15.32
C GLU A 717 13.52 15.01 -16.05
N MET A 718 12.20 14.77 -15.95
CA MET A 718 11.20 15.63 -16.59
C MET A 718 11.34 17.08 -16.13
N GLY A 719 11.29 18.01 -17.09
CA GLY A 719 11.24 19.44 -16.82
C GLY A 719 9.90 19.89 -16.26
N ARG A 720 9.58 21.17 -16.43
CA ARG A 720 8.31 21.74 -15.95
C ARG A 720 7.12 21.00 -16.54
N ASN A 721 6.22 20.52 -15.65
CA ASN A 721 5.04 19.79 -16.02
C ASN A 721 3.79 20.43 -15.42
N PHE A 722 2.89 20.95 -16.26
CA PHE A 722 1.54 21.33 -15.83
C PHE A 722 0.61 20.13 -15.94
N ALA A 723 -0.08 19.78 -14.84
CA ALA A 723 -1.01 18.67 -14.78
C ALA A 723 -2.37 19.09 -14.22
N VAL A 724 -3.41 18.44 -14.70
CA VAL A 724 -4.79 18.57 -14.21
C VAL A 724 -5.31 17.19 -13.88
N VAL A 725 -5.88 17.03 -12.69
CA VAL A 725 -6.56 15.79 -12.27
C VAL A 725 -7.99 16.15 -11.86
N TYR A 726 -8.97 15.40 -12.37
CA TYR A 726 -10.36 15.51 -11.99
C TYR A 726 -10.89 14.16 -11.53
N SER A 727 -11.41 14.09 -10.32
CA SER A 727 -11.97 12.87 -9.71
C SER A 727 -13.40 13.08 -9.25
N VAL A 728 -14.25 12.11 -9.50
CA VAL A 728 -15.66 12.08 -9.08
C VAL A 728 -15.92 10.80 -8.32
N ARG A 729 -16.39 10.91 -7.07
CA ARG A 729 -16.84 9.79 -6.24
C ARG A 729 -18.36 9.94 -5.97
N PHE A 730 -19.14 8.90 -6.21
CA PHE A 730 -20.60 8.88 -6.04
C PHE A 730 -21.13 7.57 -5.47
#